data_980865a07f262c518da20a98fe0d560f
#
_entry.id   980865a07f262c518da20a98fe0d560f
#
_cell.length_a   1.000
_cell.length_b   1.000
_cell.length_c   1.000
_cell.angle_alpha   90.00
_cell.angle_beta   90.00
_cell.angle_gamma   90.00
#
_symmetry.space_group_name_H-M   'P 1'
#
loop_
_entity.id
_entity.type
_entity.pdbx_description
1 polymer ?
#
loop_
_entity_poly.entity_id
_entity_poly.type
_entity_poly.pdbx_seq_one_letter_code
_entity_poly.pdbx_strand_id
1 'polypeptide(L)'
;LPTLLKKASLFWFCLVLSSQLFADPQSSNLGAGVSPQRALLDQYCVACHNQGIVNSTTVDGESILFSQLRGLGLTLDTENVDNVAENPEVWEKVVRKLRVGIMPPPDNPRPDNASYAAFRNWLETELDRASSTNANPGRTQAFHRLNQTEYRNAVRDLLDLDIEVAEFIPPDAPDQHGFDNNAEVLSLSPALMERYVSAAHKVAELAVGATPRSTTIKTYEVPLNLIQDDHLNDDLPFGSRGGAAIKHTFPVDGDYRIKVLLQTNYVDFVRGVDQAHEMEISLDGERLGVFAFGGDAPGTPAPYSYAGNIRGSDDWEEWSMAFAEGGFEVNVSVNAGPRTIGATFPREMWEPEGILQPRLFGYHLAVTELPDNNPSVGAILIEGPLSVDGPGKTPSRQKIFSCIPASADEEPSCAREILSTLARQAYRRPVDGNDLQGLLDFYTQGRSQGSFDTGIQFALERLLVSPDFLFRIQQDPSGVGPGDSYAINDLELASRLSFFIWSSSPDAELLNLAEQGLLRNQDILEQQVRRMMNDERASAFIKNFVGQWLYLRNLDSHYPLPAAYPEFDENLREAFQRETELFIGDQIHADQSILKLLNADSTYINERLANHYGIPGIYGSRFRKVELDNPQRAGLLSHGSLLTVTSYPNRTSPVLRGKFILENLLGSPPPEPPPNVPALEETGNDGRILTMREAMVQHRENPACRVCHAAMDPIGFSLENYDAVGKWRQEFANQPIDASGTMPDGRVFDGPAGLRDLLLDQPDDFVGTVTEKLLMYALGRGLEYYDMPAVRAIVREAAKQDYRWSSVILGVVESDPFRMRRAQL
;
A
#
# COMPACT_ATOMS: atom_id res chain seq x y z
N LEU A 1 -37.96 -58.60 28.42
CA LEU A 1 -38.93 -59.01 29.48
C LEU A 1 -38.23 -59.99 30.39
N PRO A 2 -38.46 -60.10 31.67
CA PRO A 2 -38.94 -59.12 32.66
C PRO A 2 -37.97 -59.03 33.85
N THR A 3 -38.07 -58.28 34.87
CA THR A 3 -39.00 -57.85 35.88
C THR A 3 -38.26 -57.06 36.94
N LEU A 4 -38.80 -55.97 37.36
CA LEU A 4 -39.52 -55.66 38.60
C LEU A 4 -38.72 -55.96 39.90
N LEU A 5 -38.64 -55.14 40.92
CA LEU A 5 -39.58 -54.38 41.70
C LEU A 5 -38.87 -53.67 42.87
N LYS A 6 -39.27 -52.40 43.15
CA LYS A 6 -39.78 -51.88 44.40
C LYS A 6 -38.96 -51.91 45.69
N LYS A 7 -38.89 -50.75 46.31
CA LYS A 7 -39.65 -50.12 47.40
C LYS A 7 -38.98 -48.77 47.75
N ALA A 8 -39.58 -47.69 47.75
CA ALA A 8 -40.61 -46.99 48.48
C ALA A 8 -40.55 -47.16 50.01
N SER A 9 -40.45 -45.97 50.60
CA SER A 9 -41.05 -45.52 51.92
C SER A 9 -40.02 -44.81 52.76
N LEU A 10 -40.21 -43.73 53.30
CA LEU A 10 -41.26 -42.88 53.85
C LEU A 10 -40.64 -42.02 54.95
N PHE A 11 -40.97 -40.73 54.89
CA PHE A 11 -41.31 -39.77 55.97
C PHE A 11 -40.40 -39.69 57.23
N TRP A 12 -40.00 -38.54 57.66
CA TRP A 12 -40.75 -37.41 58.28
C TRP A 12 -39.79 -36.40 58.91
N PHE A 13 -40.10 -35.14 58.65
CA PHE A 13 -40.06 -33.97 59.57
C PHE A 13 -39.02 -33.93 60.71
N CYS A 14 -38.14 -32.94 60.62
CA CYS A 14 -37.85 -32.06 61.76
C CYS A 14 -37.48 -30.68 61.26
N LEU A 15 -38.41 -29.75 61.48
CA LEU A 15 -38.14 -28.32 61.47
C LEU A 15 -37.28 -28.03 62.71
N VAL A 16 -36.05 -27.60 62.53
CA VAL A 16 -35.35 -26.79 63.52
C VAL A 16 -34.70 -25.60 62.78
N LEU A 17 -35.19 -24.46 63.18
CA LEU A 17 -34.56 -23.18 62.94
C LEU A 17 -33.07 -23.27 63.28
N SER A 18 -32.22 -22.97 62.31
CA SER A 18 -30.95 -22.31 62.56
C SER A 18 -30.75 -21.30 61.44
N SER A 19 -31.05 -20.07 61.73
CA SER A 19 -30.59 -18.89 61.13
C SER A 19 -29.06 -18.89 61.08
N GLN A 20 -28.56 -18.30 59.97
CA GLN A 20 -27.18 -17.89 59.71
C GLN A 20 -26.29 -18.97 59.06
N LEU A 21 -25.62 -18.73 58.01
CA LEU A 21 -24.77 -17.58 57.66
C LEU A 21 -24.74 -17.52 56.13
N PHE A 22 -25.26 -16.45 55.57
CA PHE A 22 -24.72 -15.94 54.33
C PHE A 22 -23.30 -15.50 54.70
N ALA A 23 -22.32 -16.27 54.28
CA ALA A 23 -20.96 -15.78 54.23
C ALA A 23 -20.93 -14.67 53.19
N ASP A 24 -20.89 -13.43 53.64
CA ASP A 24 -20.36 -12.32 52.86
C ASP A 24 -19.05 -12.79 52.24
N PRO A 25 -18.80 -12.52 50.95
CA PRO A 25 -17.46 -12.59 50.42
C PRO A 25 -16.65 -11.62 51.29
N GLN A 26 -15.73 -12.16 52.06
CA GLN A 26 -14.74 -11.38 52.77
C GLN A 26 -14.21 -10.31 51.84
N SER A 27 -14.68 -9.10 52.02
CA SER A 27 -13.88 -7.93 51.65
C SER A 27 -12.55 -8.10 52.40
N SER A 28 -11.54 -8.61 51.66
CA SER A 28 -10.18 -8.55 52.13
C SER A 28 -9.93 -7.07 52.48
N ASN A 29 -9.64 -6.79 53.73
CA ASN A 29 -9.11 -5.52 54.19
C ASN A 29 -7.88 -5.17 53.34
N LEU A 30 -8.10 -4.52 52.21
CA LEU A 30 -7.08 -3.77 51.52
C LEU A 30 -6.70 -2.66 52.51
N GLY A 31 -5.46 -2.66 52.96
CA GLY A 31 -4.92 -1.69 53.87
C GLY A 31 -5.23 -0.28 53.39
N ALA A 32 -5.62 0.60 54.26
CA ALA A 32 -5.89 2.00 53.98
C ALA A 32 -4.69 2.63 53.27
N GLY A 33 -4.79 2.79 51.88
CA GLY A 33 -3.74 3.43 51.10
C GLY A 33 -3.50 2.88 49.68
N VAL A 34 -4.09 1.74 49.25
CA VAL A 34 -3.89 1.21 47.89
C VAL A 34 -5.02 1.66 46.96
N SER A 35 -4.70 2.31 45.84
CA SER A 35 -5.71 2.71 44.85
C SER A 35 -6.37 1.49 44.17
N PRO A 36 -7.62 1.61 43.73
CA PRO A 36 -8.28 0.54 42.96
C PRO A 36 -7.48 0.12 41.76
N GLN A 37 -6.79 1.02 41.08
CA GLN A 37 -5.93 0.80 39.92
C GLN A 37 -4.71 -0.04 40.27
N ARG A 38 -4.06 0.27 41.41
CA ARG A 38 -2.93 -0.52 41.91
C ARG A 38 -3.36 -1.94 42.29
N ALA A 39 -4.50 -2.06 42.96
CA ALA A 39 -5.05 -3.36 43.33
C ALA A 39 -5.36 -4.24 42.12
N LEU A 40 -5.89 -3.65 41.02
CA LEU A 40 -6.15 -4.36 39.76
C LEU A 40 -4.83 -4.84 39.12
N LEU A 41 -3.81 -3.99 39.04
CA LEU A 41 -2.50 -4.34 38.52
C LEU A 41 -1.85 -5.48 39.32
N ASP A 42 -1.87 -5.41 40.63
CA ASP A 42 -1.32 -6.42 41.52
C ASP A 42 -2.00 -7.77 41.34
N GLN A 43 -3.32 -7.76 41.12
CA GLN A 43 -4.10 -8.98 40.96
C GLN A 43 -3.90 -9.65 39.60
N TYR A 44 -3.76 -8.87 38.48
CA TYR A 44 -3.86 -9.40 37.13
C TYR A 44 -2.62 -9.25 36.27
N CYS A 45 -1.69 -8.36 36.61
CA CYS A 45 -0.57 -7.99 35.74
C CYS A 45 0.81 -8.27 36.35
N VAL A 46 1.00 -7.94 37.65
CA VAL A 46 2.31 -8.01 38.31
C VAL A 46 2.86 -9.43 38.42
N ALA A 47 2.01 -10.45 38.43
CA ALA A 47 2.48 -11.84 38.42
C ALA A 47 3.43 -12.17 37.26
N CYS A 48 3.25 -11.53 36.09
CA CYS A 48 4.07 -11.72 34.90
C CYS A 48 5.00 -10.51 34.60
N HIS A 49 4.61 -9.31 34.99
CA HIS A 49 5.32 -8.06 34.71
C HIS A 49 5.93 -7.47 35.99
N ASN A 50 7.06 -8.06 36.43
CA ASN A 50 7.74 -7.63 37.67
C ASN A 50 9.28 -7.70 37.55
N GLN A 51 9.96 -6.97 38.44
CA GLN A 51 11.42 -6.92 38.50
C GLN A 51 12.05 -8.31 38.70
N GLY A 52 11.40 -9.21 39.40
CA GLY A 52 11.92 -10.56 39.66
C GLY A 52 12.09 -11.33 38.34
N ILE A 53 11.16 -11.22 37.41
CA ILE A 53 11.24 -11.85 36.08
C ILE A 53 12.25 -11.09 35.20
N VAL A 54 12.19 -9.78 35.13
CA VAL A 54 13.08 -8.98 34.28
C VAL A 54 14.56 -9.17 34.67
N ASN A 55 14.86 -9.23 35.96
CA ASN A 55 16.21 -9.37 36.47
C ASN A 55 16.68 -10.84 36.63
N SER A 56 15.83 -11.83 36.29
CA SER A 56 16.21 -13.24 36.36
C SER A 56 17.28 -13.57 35.33
N THR A 57 18.22 -14.45 35.68
CA THR A 57 19.22 -14.97 34.76
C THR A 57 18.61 -16.03 33.84
N THR A 58 19.09 -16.10 32.59
CA THR A 58 18.69 -17.15 31.64
C THR A 58 19.07 -18.51 32.19
N VAL A 59 18.12 -19.44 32.24
CA VAL A 59 18.34 -20.82 32.67
C VAL A 59 18.22 -21.73 31.45
N ASP A 60 19.12 -22.69 31.29
CA ASP A 60 18.99 -23.71 30.24
C ASP A 60 17.65 -24.45 30.39
N GLY A 61 16.85 -24.44 29.30
CA GLY A 61 15.48 -24.97 29.28
C GLY A 61 14.40 -24.00 29.73
N GLU A 62 14.71 -22.69 29.85
CA GLU A 62 13.73 -21.65 30.13
C GLU A 62 12.64 -21.58 29.06
N SER A 63 11.39 -21.35 29.48
CA SER A 63 10.31 -21.15 28.53
C SER A 63 10.53 -19.86 27.71
N ILE A 64 10.18 -19.90 26.43
CA ILE A 64 10.24 -18.72 25.54
C ILE A 64 9.45 -17.53 26.12
N LEU A 65 8.36 -17.79 26.83
CA LEU A 65 7.56 -16.77 27.51
C LEU A 65 8.39 -15.95 28.50
N PHE A 66 9.16 -16.60 29.37
CA PHE A 66 10.01 -15.90 30.34
C PHE A 66 11.13 -15.10 29.65
N SER A 67 11.70 -15.65 28.59
CA SER A 67 12.68 -14.95 27.78
C SER A 67 12.09 -13.70 27.12
N GLN A 68 10.86 -13.77 26.59
CA GLN A 68 10.15 -12.64 26.02
C GLN A 68 9.79 -11.59 27.07
N LEU A 69 9.23 -11.98 28.24
CA LEU A 69 8.90 -11.08 29.34
C LEU A 69 10.13 -10.31 29.84
N ARG A 70 11.28 -11.00 29.95
CA ARG A 70 12.55 -10.37 30.31
C ARG A 70 13.02 -9.40 29.22
N GLY A 71 12.92 -9.78 27.95
CA GLY A 71 13.28 -8.92 26.81
C GLY A 71 12.43 -7.66 26.70
N LEU A 72 11.15 -7.72 27.10
CA LEU A 72 10.26 -6.57 27.14
C LEU A 72 10.60 -5.56 28.23
N GLY A 73 11.26 -5.99 29.32
CA GLY A 73 11.70 -5.11 30.41
C GLY A 73 10.57 -4.43 31.17
N LEU A 74 9.32 -4.90 31.06
CA LEU A 74 8.16 -4.26 31.66
C LEU A 74 7.97 -4.69 33.13
N THR A 75 8.10 -3.73 34.06
CA THR A 75 8.09 -3.94 35.50
C THR A 75 6.94 -3.18 36.17
N LEU A 76 5.70 -3.64 36.04
CA LEU A 76 4.51 -2.98 36.58
C LEU A 76 4.41 -2.98 38.12
N ASP A 77 5.22 -3.79 38.80
CA ASP A 77 5.36 -3.78 40.24
C ASP A 77 6.05 -2.50 40.79
N THR A 78 6.89 -1.86 39.94
CA THR A 78 7.63 -0.65 40.33
C THR A 78 7.06 0.63 39.74
N GLU A 79 6.19 0.52 38.73
CA GLU A 79 5.58 1.70 38.12
C GLU A 79 4.51 2.32 39.01
N ASN A 80 4.53 3.66 39.08
CA ASN A 80 3.57 4.43 39.83
C ASN A 80 2.28 4.69 39.03
N VAL A 81 1.28 3.82 39.21
CA VAL A 81 0.01 3.95 38.47
C VAL A 81 -0.79 5.19 38.93
N ASP A 82 -0.57 5.69 40.15
CA ASP A 82 -1.25 6.88 40.67
C ASP A 82 -0.68 8.20 40.11
N ASN A 83 0.48 8.13 39.44
CA ASN A 83 1.08 9.25 38.72
C ASN A 83 1.67 8.76 37.37
N VAL A 84 0.79 8.51 36.39
CA VAL A 84 1.17 8.00 35.04
C VAL A 84 2.11 8.95 34.30
N ALA A 85 2.18 10.22 34.70
CA ALA A 85 3.06 11.24 34.13
C ALA A 85 4.55 10.97 34.36
N GLU A 86 4.91 10.13 35.36
CA GLU A 86 6.31 9.76 35.62
C GLU A 86 6.89 8.88 34.54
N ASN A 87 6.09 7.97 33.95
CA ASN A 87 6.52 7.08 32.88
C ASN A 87 5.42 6.82 31.84
N PRO A 88 5.00 7.84 31.08
CA PRO A 88 3.88 7.73 30.16
C PRO A 88 4.13 6.71 29.04
N GLU A 89 5.37 6.49 28.62
CA GLU A 89 5.73 5.50 27.61
C GLU A 89 5.30 4.07 28.01
N VAL A 90 5.53 3.70 29.26
CA VAL A 90 5.13 2.38 29.79
C VAL A 90 3.61 2.26 29.76
N TRP A 91 2.90 3.29 30.20
CA TRP A 91 1.45 3.25 30.31
C TRP A 91 0.76 3.25 28.92
N GLU A 92 1.31 3.93 27.90
CA GLU A 92 0.81 3.84 26.53
C GLU A 92 1.00 2.44 25.93
N LYS A 93 2.10 1.75 26.25
CA LYS A 93 2.28 0.34 25.89
C LYS A 93 1.22 -0.55 26.51
N VAL A 94 0.85 -0.29 27.78
CA VAL A 94 -0.22 -1.00 28.47
C VAL A 94 -1.57 -0.72 27.79
N VAL A 95 -1.92 0.54 27.55
CA VAL A 95 -3.16 0.94 26.87
C VAL A 95 -3.31 0.21 25.52
N ARG A 96 -2.25 0.21 24.70
CA ARG A 96 -2.25 -0.46 23.38
C ARG A 96 -2.64 -1.96 23.47
N LYS A 97 -2.16 -2.68 24.49
CA LYS A 97 -2.49 -4.09 24.71
C LYS A 97 -3.87 -4.30 25.31
N LEU A 98 -4.34 -3.32 26.10
CA LEU A 98 -5.69 -3.34 26.65
C LEU A 98 -6.76 -3.07 25.60
N ARG A 99 -6.53 -2.21 24.62
CA ARG A 99 -7.48 -1.89 23.54
C ARG A 99 -7.97 -3.14 22.79
N VAL A 100 -7.06 -4.03 22.44
CA VAL A 100 -7.38 -5.26 21.68
C VAL A 100 -7.67 -6.46 22.58
N GLY A 101 -7.70 -6.27 23.89
CA GLY A 101 -8.08 -7.31 24.85
C GLY A 101 -7.10 -8.49 24.94
N ILE A 102 -5.84 -8.36 24.46
CA ILE A 102 -4.88 -9.48 24.47
C ILE A 102 -4.15 -9.68 25.81
N MET A 103 -4.26 -8.72 26.73
CA MET A 103 -3.70 -8.82 28.09
C MET A 103 -4.79 -8.67 29.14
N PRO A 104 -4.77 -9.45 30.20
CA PRO A 104 -3.99 -10.68 30.42
C PRO A 104 -4.20 -11.72 29.33
N PRO A 105 -3.21 -12.60 29.03
CA PRO A 105 -3.37 -13.65 28.00
C PRO A 105 -4.52 -14.61 28.33
N PRO A 106 -5.09 -15.30 27.32
CA PRO A 106 -6.06 -16.37 27.55
C PRO A 106 -5.55 -17.39 28.57
N ASP A 107 -6.47 -18.04 29.27
CA ASP A 107 -6.21 -19.01 30.35
C ASP A 107 -5.60 -18.40 31.64
N ASN A 108 -5.42 -17.09 31.71
CA ASN A 108 -5.04 -16.38 32.94
C ASN A 108 -6.24 -15.64 33.54
N PRO A 109 -6.23 -15.40 34.87
CA PRO A 109 -7.27 -14.58 35.52
C PRO A 109 -7.37 -13.19 34.83
N ARG A 110 -8.62 -12.77 34.55
CA ARG A 110 -8.91 -11.49 33.92
C ARG A 110 -9.93 -10.71 34.74
N PRO A 111 -9.88 -9.36 34.74
CA PRO A 111 -10.96 -8.57 35.26
C PRO A 111 -12.26 -8.82 34.49
N ASP A 112 -13.41 -8.56 35.06
CA ASP A 112 -14.66 -8.48 34.29
C ASP A 112 -14.59 -7.33 33.26
N ASN A 113 -15.41 -7.43 32.20
CA ASN A 113 -15.34 -6.49 31.08
C ASN A 113 -15.59 -5.02 31.50
N ALA A 114 -16.42 -4.77 32.52
CA ALA A 114 -16.70 -3.42 33.02
C ALA A 114 -15.49 -2.83 33.75
N SER A 115 -14.87 -3.61 34.64
CA SER A 115 -13.63 -3.24 35.33
C SER A 115 -12.48 -3.03 34.38
N TYR A 116 -12.38 -3.89 33.34
CA TYR A 116 -11.37 -3.78 32.28
C TYR A 116 -11.52 -2.48 31.48
N ALA A 117 -12.72 -2.18 31.00
CA ALA A 117 -13.00 -0.95 30.27
C ALA A 117 -12.81 0.30 31.13
N ALA A 118 -13.24 0.25 32.41
CA ALA A 118 -13.07 1.36 33.33
C ALA A 118 -11.58 1.67 33.58
N PHE A 119 -10.73 0.65 33.75
CA PHE A 119 -9.30 0.84 33.94
C PHE A 119 -8.63 1.41 32.68
N ARG A 120 -8.94 0.90 31.48
CA ARG A 120 -8.45 1.43 30.22
C ARG A 120 -8.81 2.90 30.04
N ASN A 121 -10.09 3.24 30.20
CA ASN A 121 -10.58 4.62 30.00
C ASN A 121 -9.98 5.59 31.02
N TRP A 122 -9.82 5.16 32.27
CA TRP A 122 -9.15 5.92 33.31
C TRP A 122 -7.69 6.20 32.92
N LEU A 123 -6.96 5.18 32.49
CA LEU A 123 -5.55 5.29 32.11
C LEU A 123 -5.36 6.25 30.93
N GLU A 124 -6.18 6.11 29.88
CA GLU A 124 -6.17 7.03 28.73
C GLU A 124 -6.47 8.47 29.15
N THR A 125 -7.44 8.68 30.06
CA THR A 125 -7.80 10.00 30.55
C THR A 125 -6.65 10.66 31.35
N GLU A 126 -5.97 9.90 32.20
CA GLU A 126 -4.85 10.40 32.97
C GLU A 126 -3.62 10.72 32.10
N LEU A 127 -3.36 9.89 31.08
CA LEU A 127 -2.31 10.15 30.09
C LEU A 127 -2.60 11.41 29.27
N ASP A 128 -3.84 11.61 28.83
CA ASP A 128 -4.26 12.81 28.10
C ASP A 128 -4.13 14.06 29.01
N ARG A 129 -4.51 13.96 30.30
CA ARG A 129 -4.36 15.03 31.25
C ARG A 129 -2.88 15.37 31.51
N ALA A 130 -2.03 14.36 31.62
CA ALA A 130 -0.58 14.55 31.78
C ALA A 130 0.02 15.28 30.58
N SER A 131 -0.34 14.86 29.36
CA SER A 131 0.12 15.46 28.10
C SER A 131 -0.32 16.92 27.98
N SER A 132 -1.54 17.28 28.41
CA SER A 132 -2.04 18.66 28.32
C SER A 132 -1.24 19.67 29.17
N THR A 133 -0.56 19.21 30.22
CA THR A 133 0.31 20.05 31.05
C THR A 133 1.74 20.16 30.55
N ASN A 134 2.18 19.24 29.67
CA ASN A 134 3.53 19.19 29.08
C ASN A 134 3.45 18.67 27.68
N ALA A 135 2.87 19.48 26.78
CA ALA A 135 2.69 19.12 25.38
C ALA A 135 4.03 18.87 24.69
N ASN A 136 4.17 17.67 24.10
CA ASN A 136 5.33 17.30 23.31
C ASN A 136 4.88 16.95 21.88
N PRO A 137 5.08 17.85 20.89
CA PRO A 137 4.72 17.60 19.50
C PRO A 137 5.69 16.62 18.80
N GLY A 138 6.73 16.19 19.50
CA GLY A 138 7.78 15.41 18.91
C GLY A 138 8.71 16.20 18.00
N ARG A 139 9.61 15.47 17.34
CA ARG A 139 10.56 16.04 16.39
C ARG A 139 10.56 15.22 15.12
N THR A 140 10.35 15.87 13.98
CA THR A 140 10.63 15.30 12.65
C THR A 140 12.12 15.52 12.32
N GLN A 141 12.70 14.68 11.50
CA GLN A 141 14.09 14.82 11.07
C GLN A 141 14.33 16.17 10.38
N ALA A 142 15.50 16.77 10.62
CA ALA A 142 15.85 18.05 10.03
C ALA A 142 16.02 17.97 8.50
N PHE A 143 16.46 16.83 8.01
CA PHE A 143 16.63 16.53 6.58
C PHE A 143 15.78 15.31 6.24
N HIS A 144 14.72 15.55 5.49
CA HIS A 144 13.84 14.51 5.02
C HIS A 144 13.98 14.40 3.49
N ARG A 145 14.67 13.37 3.01
CA ARG A 145 14.87 13.14 1.57
C ARG A 145 13.53 12.77 0.92
N LEU A 146 13.31 13.21 -0.30
CA LEU A 146 12.19 12.72 -1.11
C LEU A 146 12.42 11.24 -1.41
N ASN A 147 11.39 10.40 -1.20
CA ASN A 147 11.42 9.03 -1.69
C ASN A 147 11.23 8.98 -3.22
N GLN A 148 11.34 7.79 -3.82
CA GLN A 148 11.23 7.62 -5.27
C GLN A 148 9.93 8.20 -5.83
N THR A 149 8.79 7.97 -5.19
CA THR A 149 7.47 8.46 -5.64
C THR A 149 7.33 9.96 -5.47
N GLU A 150 7.80 10.52 -4.35
CA GLU A 150 7.79 11.96 -4.10
C GLU A 150 8.68 12.70 -5.11
N TYR A 151 9.84 12.12 -5.45
CA TYR A 151 10.73 12.68 -6.48
C TYR A 151 10.06 12.68 -7.86
N ARG A 152 9.44 11.56 -8.28
CA ARG A 152 8.67 11.47 -9.54
C ARG A 152 7.59 12.55 -9.61
N ASN A 153 6.77 12.64 -8.57
CA ASN A 153 5.66 13.59 -8.52
C ASN A 153 6.15 15.02 -8.49
N ALA A 154 7.23 15.32 -7.75
CA ALA A 154 7.83 16.66 -7.71
C ALA A 154 8.40 17.07 -9.08
N VAL A 155 9.05 16.16 -9.82
CA VAL A 155 9.53 16.39 -11.19
C VAL A 155 8.35 16.60 -12.13
N ARG A 156 7.33 15.75 -12.09
CA ARG A 156 6.12 15.88 -12.91
C ARG A 156 5.47 17.24 -12.69
N ASP A 157 5.26 17.63 -11.44
CA ASP A 157 4.55 18.88 -11.13
C ASP A 157 5.41 20.14 -11.35
N LEU A 158 6.73 20.01 -11.27
CA LEU A 158 7.66 21.11 -11.57
C LEU A 158 7.80 21.34 -13.07
N LEU A 159 7.93 20.28 -13.87
CA LEU A 159 8.32 20.33 -15.27
C LEU A 159 7.21 19.92 -16.26
N ASP A 160 6.04 19.50 -15.76
CA ASP A 160 4.97 18.89 -16.57
C ASP A 160 5.51 17.71 -17.41
N LEU A 161 6.31 16.85 -16.75
CA LEU A 161 6.99 15.72 -17.34
C LEU A 161 6.87 14.49 -16.44
N ASP A 162 6.05 13.55 -16.83
CA ASP A 162 5.98 12.26 -16.15
C ASP A 162 7.07 11.33 -16.67
N ILE A 163 7.87 10.78 -15.76
CA ILE A 163 9.03 9.94 -16.06
C ILE A 163 8.90 8.59 -15.34
N GLU A 164 9.42 7.54 -15.93
CA GLU A 164 9.57 6.26 -15.25
C GLU A 164 10.83 6.29 -14.36
N VAL A 165 10.64 6.75 -13.12
CA VAL A 165 11.74 6.96 -12.16
C VAL A 165 12.45 5.66 -11.79
N ALA A 166 11.75 4.52 -11.81
CA ALA A 166 12.34 3.21 -11.49
C ALA A 166 13.52 2.83 -12.39
N GLU A 167 13.61 3.41 -13.59
CA GLU A 167 14.75 3.21 -14.48
C GLU A 167 16.05 3.85 -13.97
N PHE A 168 15.93 4.87 -13.14
CA PHE A 168 17.07 5.68 -12.69
C PHE A 168 17.35 5.52 -11.20
N ILE A 169 16.30 5.49 -10.39
CA ILE A 169 16.37 5.54 -8.93
C ILE A 169 15.74 4.24 -8.39
N PRO A 170 16.46 3.46 -7.59
CA PRO A 170 15.91 2.25 -7.00
C PRO A 170 14.77 2.60 -6.02
N PRO A 171 13.83 1.67 -5.79
CA PRO A 171 12.78 1.86 -4.80
C PRO A 171 13.38 1.99 -3.40
N ASP A 172 12.72 2.79 -2.57
CA ASP A 172 13.09 2.95 -1.17
C ASP A 172 12.53 1.78 -0.33
N ALA A 173 13.29 1.34 0.65
CA ALA A 173 12.84 0.31 1.57
C ALA A 173 11.79 0.90 2.54
N PRO A 174 10.70 0.17 2.81
CA PRO A 174 9.75 0.60 3.83
C PRO A 174 10.36 0.46 5.24
N ASP A 175 9.84 1.26 6.17
CA ASP A 175 10.14 1.13 7.58
C ASP A 175 9.40 -0.07 8.22
N GLN A 176 9.57 -0.26 9.53
CA GLN A 176 8.89 -1.32 10.28
C GLN A 176 7.35 -1.22 10.29
N HIS A 177 6.78 -0.07 9.89
CA HIS A 177 5.34 0.17 9.80
C HIS A 177 4.79 0.04 8.38
N GLY A 178 5.65 -0.23 7.41
CA GLY A 178 5.32 -0.40 6.00
C GLY A 178 5.41 0.86 5.15
N PHE A 179 5.89 2.01 5.70
CA PHE A 179 5.99 3.28 4.99
C PHE A 179 7.40 3.57 4.48
N ASP A 180 7.52 3.92 3.20
CA ASP A 180 8.77 4.28 2.53
C ASP A 180 9.09 5.78 2.57
N ASN A 181 8.21 6.58 3.17
CA ASN A 181 8.41 8.01 3.37
C ASN A 181 8.94 8.38 4.76
N ASN A 182 9.37 7.41 5.57
CA ASN A 182 9.96 7.68 6.88
C ASN A 182 11.40 8.20 6.72
N ALA A 183 11.65 9.40 7.20
CA ALA A 183 12.95 10.07 7.11
C ALA A 183 14.12 9.30 7.75
N GLU A 184 13.84 8.41 8.72
CA GLU A 184 14.87 7.63 9.41
C GLU A 184 15.48 6.53 8.54
N VAL A 185 14.70 6.01 7.57
CA VAL A 185 15.18 4.98 6.63
C VAL A 185 15.66 5.57 5.29
N LEU A 186 15.33 6.84 4.99
CA LEU A 186 15.65 7.52 3.76
C LEU A 186 17.10 8.07 3.74
N SER A 187 18.08 7.19 3.75
CA SER A 187 19.50 7.57 3.66
C SER A 187 19.90 7.97 2.22
N LEU A 188 20.95 8.78 2.10
CA LEU A 188 21.56 9.14 0.82
C LEU A 188 23.00 8.60 0.77
N SER A 189 23.20 7.51 0.04
CA SER A 189 24.53 6.97 -0.24
C SER A 189 25.19 7.68 -1.45
N PRO A 190 26.53 7.63 -1.58
CA PRO A 190 27.22 8.14 -2.78
C PRO A 190 26.68 7.52 -4.08
N ALA A 191 26.42 6.22 -4.09
CA ALA A 191 25.86 5.53 -5.26
C ALA A 191 24.45 6.03 -5.61
N LEU A 192 23.60 6.31 -4.63
CA LEU A 192 22.27 6.88 -4.85
C LEU A 192 22.39 8.32 -5.38
N MET A 193 23.37 9.11 -4.89
CA MET A 193 23.62 10.45 -5.42
C MET A 193 24.04 10.43 -6.89
N GLU A 194 24.87 9.47 -7.31
CA GLU A 194 25.22 9.28 -8.72
C GLU A 194 23.98 8.96 -9.57
N ARG A 195 23.04 8.19 -9.04
CA ARG A 195 21.74 7.91 -9.68
C ARG A 195 20.90 9.18 -9.84
N TYR A 196 20.82 10.03 -8.80
CA TYR A 196 20.14 11.33 -8.92
C TYR A 196 20.78 12.25 -9.97
N VAL A 197 22.10 12.30 -10.05
CA VAL A 197 22.81 13.08 -11.08
C VAL A 197 22.46 12.56 -12.48
N SER A 198 22.49 11.25 -12.68
CA SER A 198 22.12 10.63 -13.96
C SER A 198 20.64 10.89 -14.31
N ALA A 199 19.74 10.75 -13.34
CA ALA A 199 18.31 11.04 -13.51
C ALA A 199 18.10 12.53 -13.88
N ALA A 200 18.73 13.46 -13.16
CA ALA A 200 18.61 14.89 -13.42
C ALA A 200 19.07 15.28 -14.83
N HIS A 201 20.18 14.68 -15.31
CA HIS A 201 20.65 14.89 -16.68
C HIS A 201 19.59 14.42 -17.70
N LYS A 202 19.08 13.20 -17.53
CA LYS A 202 18.10 12.63 -18.46
C LYS A 202 16.77 13.39 -18.45
N VAL A 203 16.29 13.74 -17.25
CA VAL A 203 15.08 14.54 -17.07
C VAL A 203 15.23 15.93 -17.73
N ALA A 204 16.36 16.60 -17.53
CA ALA A 204 16.61 17.92 -18.13
C ALA A 204 16.70 17.83 -19.64
N GLU A 205 17.35 16.81 -20.21
CA GLU A 205 17.36 16.57 -21.68
C GLU A 205 15.95 16.44 -22.24
N LEU A 206 15.11 15.57 -21.63
CA LEU A 206 13.73 15.37 -22.06
C LEU A 206 12.88 16.63 -21.91
N ALA A 207 13.05 17.35 -20.80
CA ALA A 207 12.26 18.54 -20.47
C ALA A 207 12.48 19.70 -21.46
N VAL A 208 13.73 19.91 -21.88
CA VAL A 208 14.04 20.95 -22.86
C VAL A 208 13.93 20.48 -24.32
N GLY A 209 13.70 19.21 -24.58
CA GLY A 209 13.69 18.64 -25.93
C GLY A 209 15.06 18.70 -26.58
N ALA A 210 16.10 18.34 -25.81
CA ALA A 210 17.46 18.28 -26.36
C ALA A 210 17.54 17.18 -27.42
N THR A 211 18.22 17.51 -28.54
CA THR A 211 18.44 16.54 -29.60
C THR A 211 19.29 15.39 -29.10
N PRO A 212 18.77 14.13 -29.12
CA PRO A 212 19.55 12.96 -28.71
C PRO A 212 20.80 12.80 -29.57
N ARG A 213 21.91 12.39 -28.95
CA ARG A 213 23.21 12.21 -29.64
C ARG A 213 23.23 10.98 -30.54
N SER A 214 22.31 10.03 -30.33
CA SER A 214 22.21 8.77 -31.08
C SER A 214 20.77 8.27 -31.07
N THR A 215 20.43 7.49 -32.09
CA THR A 215 19.22 6.66 -32.09
C THR A 215 19.27 5.67 -30.94
N THR A 216 18.16 5.52 -30.22
CA THR A 216 17.99 4.59 -29.11
C THR A 216 16.81 3.66 -29.37
N ILE A 217 16.82 2.50 -28.75
CA ILE A 217 15.68 1.56 -28.78
C ILE A 217 15.14 1.46 -27.34
N LYS A 218 13.88 1.79 -27.17
CA LYS A 218 13.15 1.55 -25.93
C LYS A 218 12.22 0.38 -26.12
N THR A 219 12.36 -0.63 -25.25
CA THR A 219 11.52 -1.82 -25.26
C THR A 219 10.53 -1.78 -24.11
N TYR A 220 9.26 -2.06 -24.39
CA TYR A 220 8.18 -2.24 -23.45
C TYR A 220 7.71 -3.68 -23.52
N GLU A 221 8.09 -4.47 -22.52
CA GLU A 221 7.69 -5.87 -22.43
C GLU A 221 6.26 -5.98 -21.89
N VAL A 222 5.48 -6.90 -22.45
CA VAL A 222 4.14 -7.24 -21.97
C VAL A 222 4.25 -8.50 -21.11
N PRO A 223 3.70 -8.50 -19.89
CA PRO A 223 3.78 -9.65 -18.99
C PRO A 223 3.24 -10.93 -19.63
N LEU A 224 3.97 -12.04 -19.51
CA LEU A 224 3.59 -13.31 -20.10
C LEU A 224 2.26 -13.88 -19.61
N ASN A 225 1.89 -13.53 -18.38
CA ASN A 225 0.64 -13.94 -17.73
C ASN A 225 -0.49 -12.93 -17.87
N LEU A 226 -0.30 -11.86 -18.66
CA LEU A 226 -1.38 -10.98 -19.10
C LEU A 226 -2.22 -11.71 -20.15
N ILE A 227 -3.49 -11.93 -19.86
CA ILE A 227 -4.43 -12.57 -20.78
C ILE A 227 -4.92 -11.55 -21.79
N GLN A 228 -4.76 -11.88 -23.07
CA GLN A 228 -5.06 -10.99 -24.18
C GLN A 228 -6.23 -11.51 -25.04
N ASP A 229 -7.19 -12.22 -24.43
CA ASP A 229 -8.34 -12.79 -25.13
C ASP A 229 -9.53 -11.83 -25.26
N ASP A 230 -9.61 -10.83 -24.38
CA ASP A 230 -10.67 -9.83 -24.35
C ASP A 230 -10.12 -8.40 -24.52
N HIS A 231 -11.03 -7.43 -24.63
CA HIS A 231 -10.66 -6.01 -24.65
C HIS A 231 -10.02 -5.61 -23.32
N LEU A 232 -8.80 -5.07 -23.35
CA LEU A 232 -8.03 -4.81 -22.13
C LEU A 232 -8.38 -3.48 -21.46
N ASN A 233 -8.40 -2.38 -22.21
CA ASN A 233 -8.64 -1.04 -21.64
C ASN A 233 -9.10 -0.03 -22.69
N ASP A 234 -9.52 1.15 -22.21
CA ASP A 234 -10.06 2.22 -23.07
C ASP A 234 -8.97 2.95 -23.91
N ASP A 235 -7.67 2.69 -23.69
CA ASP A 235 -6.56 3.23 -24.51
C ASP A 235 -6.40 2.45 -25.83
N LEU A 236 -7.09 1.31 -26.00
CA LEU A 236 -7.14 0.49 -27.21
C LEU A 236 -8.46 0.71 -27.95
N PRO A 237 -8.50 0.53 -29.29
CA PRO A 237 -9.71 0.70 -30.07
C PRO A 237 -10.87 -0.18 -29.60
N PHE A 238 -12.08 0.38 -29.59
CA PHE A 238 -13.29 -0.38 -29.33
C PHE A 238 -13.47 -1.51 -30.37
N GLY A 239 -13.82 -2.70 -29.92
CA GLY A 239 -13.90 -3.87 -30.81
C GLY A 239 -12.55 -4.55 -31.07
N SER A 240 -11.54 -4.24 -30.28
CA SER A 240 -10.26 -4.96 -30.29
C SER A 240 -10.23 -6.05 -29.21
N ARG A 241 -9.29 -6.97 -29.37
CA ARG A 241 -8.93 -8.05 -28.46
C ARG A 241 -7.45 -7.95 -28.14
N GLY A 242 -7.10 -8.14 -26.87
CA GLY A 242 -5.71 -8.23 -26.43
C GLY A 242 -4.86 -7.03 -26.81
N GLY A 243 -3.58 -7.25 -26.89
CA GLY A 243 -2.61 -6.23 -27.23
C GLY A 243 -1.98 -5.53 -26.05
N ALA A 244 -1.44 -4.35 -26.28
CA ALA A 244 -0.91 -3.47 -25.26
C ALA A 244 -1.06 -2.01 -25.69
N ALA A 245 -1.34 -1.14 -24.73
CA ALA A 245 -1.26 0.31 -24.87
C ALA A 245 -0.16 0.83 -23.95
N ILE A 246 0.82 1.51 -24.51
CA ILE A 246 1.95 2.06 -23.77
C ILE A 246 2.00 3.58 -23.90
N LYS A 247 2.38 4.27 -22.83
CA LYS A 247 2.65 5.71 -22.83
C LYS A 247 4.15 5.93 -23.00
N HIS A 248 4.53 6.60 -24.08
CA HIS A 248 5.91 6.92 -24.35
C HIS A 248 6.07 8.43 -24.55
N THR A 249 7.14 9.02 -23.99
CA THR A 249 7.48 10.42 -24.19
C THR A 249 8.54 10.53 -25.28
N PHE A 250 8.13 11.03 -26.45
CA PHE A 250 9.03 11.31 -27.57
C PHE A 250 9.84 12.60 -27.26
N PRO A 251 11.18 12.52 -27.28
CA PRO A 251 12.03 13.65 -26.89
C PRO A 251 12.00 14.85 -27.83
N VAL A 252 11.82 14.60 -29.13
CA VAL A 252 11.91 15.62 -30.21
C VAL A 252 10.90 15.30 -31.32
N ASP A 253 10.52 16.31 -32.10
CA ASP A 253 9.81 16.10 -33.37
C ASP A 253 10.73 15.39 -34.34
N GLY A 254 10.26 14.34 -35.01
CA GLY A 254 11.08 13.56 -35.94
C GLY A 254 10.46 12.23 -36.33
N ASP A 255 11.24 11.44 -37.05
CA ASP A 255 10.84 10.12 -37.53
C ASP A 255 11.27 9.04 -36.52
N TYR A 256 10.38 8.11 -36.29
CA TYR A 256 10.58 6.98 -35.38
C TYR A 256 10.10 5.70 -36.06
N ARG A 257 10.65 4.55 -35.59
CA ARG A 257 10.17 3.22 -35.96
C ARG A 257 9.51 2.60 -34.75
N ILE A 258 8.27 2.15 -34.93
CA ILE A 258 7.54 1.36 -33.94
C ILE A 258 7.52 -0.08 -34.45
N LYS A 259 8.04 -1.01 -33.66
CA LYS A 259 8.05 -2.45 -33.96
C LYS A 259 7.31 -3.21 -32.87
N VAL A 260 6.47 -4.17 -33.25
CA VAL A 260 5.75 -5.04 -32.34
C VAL A 260 6.27 -6.47 -32.49
N LEU A 261 6.58 -7.10 -31.36
CA LEU A 261 6.92 -8.51 -31.28
C LEU A 261 5.72 -9.27 -30.70
N LEU A 262 5.41 -10.41 -31.30
CA LEU A 262 4.42 -11.31 -30.75
C LEU A 262 4.99 -12.14 -29.61
N GLN A 263 4.12 -12.57 -28.70
CA GLN A 263 4.47 -13.46 -27.61
C GLN A 263 4.78 -14.86 -28.15
N THR A 264 5.93 -15.40 -27.75
CA THR A 264 6.32 -16.77 -28.07
C THR A 264 6.11 -17.70 -26.87
N ASN A 265 5.97 -18.98 -27.13
CA ASN A 265 6.08 -20.00 -26.12
C ASN A 265 7.58 -20.27 -25.77
N TYR A 266 7.85 -21.19 -24.85
CA TYR A 266 9.21 -21.49 -24.40
C TYR A 266 10.12 -22.16 -25.46
N VAL A 267 9.55 -22.57 -26.60
CA VAL A 267 10.28 -23.13 -27.77
C VAL A 267 10.29 -22.16 -28.97
N ASP A 268 10.07 -20.88 -28.72
CA ASP A 268 10.12 -19.74 -29.64
C ASP A 268 9.04 -19.74 -30.75
N PHE A 269 7.97 -20.50 -30.59
CA PHE A 269 6.84 -20.43 -31.49
C PHE A 269 5.80 -19.39 -31.07
N VAL A 270 5.27 -18.66 -32.07
CA VAL A 270 4.15 -17.75 -31.84
C VAL A 270 2.85 -18.58 -31.78
N ARG A 271 2.00 -18.24 -30.79
CA ARG A 271 0.72 -18.94 -30.62
C ARG A 271 -0.30 -18.56 -31.71
N GLY A 272 -1.20 -19.47 -32.04
CA GLY A 272 -2.39 -19.22 -32.84
C GLY A 272 -2.13 -18.88 -34.31
N VAL A 273 -0.91 -18.97 -34.84
CA VAL A 273 -0.57 -18.55 -36.20
C VAL A 273 -1.07 -19.53 -37.28
N ASP A 274 -1.61 -20.67 -36.92
CA ASP A 274 -2.29 -21.60 -37.83
C ASP A 274 -3.63 -21.03 -38.34
N GLN A 275 -4.17 -20.00 -37.72
CA GLN A 275 -5.28 -19.20 -38.21
C GLN A 275 -4.78 -17.86 -38.76
N ALA A 276 -5.55 -17.28 -39.71
CA ALA A 276 -5.25 -15.94 -40.20
C ALA A 276 -5.71 -14.88 -39.19
N HIS A 277 -4.85 -13.92 -38.91
CA HIS A 277 -5.10 -12.82 -38.00
C HIS A 277 -4.70 -11.47 -38.60
N GLU A 278 -5.26 -10.41 -38.05
CA GLU A 278 -4.83 -9.04 -38.31
C GLU A 278 -4.35 -8.41 -37.00
N MET A 279 -3.25 -7.64 -37.04
CA MET A 279 -2.76 -6.81 -35.94
C MET A 279 -2.76 -5.35 -36.37
N GLU A 280 -3.29 -4.48 -35.54
CA GLU A 280 -3.31 -3.04 -35.74
C GLU A 280 -2.28 -2.35 -34.84
N ILE A 281 -1.49 -1.43 -35.41
CA ILE A 281 -0.63 -0.50 -34.68
C ILE A 281 -1.27 0.89 -34.75
N SER A 282 -1.39 1.58 -33.62
CA SER A 282 -1.98 2.93 -33.50
C SER A 282 -1.10 3.88 -32.68
N LEU A 283 -1.28 5.16 -32.93
CA LEU A 283 -0.68 6.26 -32.17
C LEU A 283 -1.79 7.24 -31.78
N ASP A 284 -1.98 7.48 -30.48
CA ASP A 284 -3.07 8.30 -29.92
C ASP A 284 -4.46 7.91 -30.46
N GLY A 285 -4.68 6.60 -30.70
CA GLY A 285 -5.91 6.05 -31.26
C GLY A 285 -6.03 6.17 -32.79
N GLU A 286 -5.09 6.83 -33.47
CA GLU A 286 -5.04 6.87 -34.92
C GLU A 286 -4.28 5.64 -35.45
N ARG A 287 -4.90 4.92 -36.40
CA ARG A 287 -4.34 3.73 -37.02
C ARG A 287 -3.15 4.06 -37.90
N LEU A 288 -1.97 3.51 -37.60
CA LEU A 288 -0.76 3.65 -38.42
C LEU A 288 -0.63 2.54 -39.45
N GLY A 289 -1.03 1.31 -39.09
CA GLY A 289 -0.92 0.16 -40.00
C GLY A 289 -1.72 -1.03 -39.50
N VAL A 290 -2.05 -1.92 -40.46
CA VAL A 290 -2.65 -3.23 -40.24
C VAL A 290 -1.79 -4.28 -40.88
N PHE A 291 -1.51 -5.35 -40.17
CA PHE A 291 -0.65 -6.45 -40.61
C PHE A 291 -1.43 -7.76 -40.58
N ALA A 292 -1.64 -8.36 -41.71
CA ALA A 292 -2.18 -9.71 -41.81
C ALA A 292 -1.04 -10.74 -41.61
N PHE A 293 -1.30 -11.77 -40.81
CA PHE A 293 -0.33 -12.83 -40.55
C PHE A 293 -1.03 -14.14 -40.15
N GLY A 294 -0.28 -15.24 -40.18
CA GLY A 294 -0.82 -16.57 -39.93
C GLY A 294 -1.66 -17.12 -41.06
N GLY A 295 -2.31 -18.26 -40.86
CA GLY A 295 -3.01 -19.02 -41.87
C GLY A 295 -2.06 -19.68 -42.89
N ASP A 296 -2.58 -20.56 -43.70
CA ASP A 296 -1.85 -21.22 -44.79
C ASP A 296 -0.47 -21.78 -44.41
N ALA A 297 -0.37 -22.36 -43.20
CA ALA A 297 0.87 -22.88 -42.66
C ALA A 297 1.48 -23.96 -43.53
N PRO A 298 2.76 -23.87 -43.94
CA PRO A 298 3.41 -24.93 -44.69
C PRO A 298 3.67 -26.16 -43.81
N GLY A 299 3.76 -27.32 -44.39
CA GLY A 299 4.22 -28.55 -43.72
C GLY A 299 3.25 -29.07 -42.64
N THR A 300 3.80 -29.62 -41.60
CA THR A 300 3.04 -30.20 -40.46
C THR A 300 3.26 -29.34 -39.21
N PRO A 301 2.20 -28.77 -38.58
CA PRO A 301 2.29 -28.01 -37.37
C PRO A 301 2.85 -28.81 -36.19
N ALA A 302 3.51 -28.16 -35.28
CA ALA A 302 3.85 -28.76 -33.99
C ALA A 302 2.55 -29.17 -33.26
N PRO A 303 2.50 -30.38 -32.65
CA PRO A 303 1.29 -30.82 -31.97
C PRO A 303 0.99 -29.98 -30.75
N TYR A 304 -0.29 -29.75 -30.50
CA TYR A 304 -0.85 -29.05 -29.35
C TYR A 304 -0.62 -29.74 -27.98
N SER A 305 0.35 -30.61 -27.86
CA SER A 305 0.60 -31.32 -26.62
C SER A 305 1.91 -30.88 -25.98
N TYR A 306 1.91 -30.92 -24.67
CA TYR A 306 3.04 -30.63 -23.79
C TYR A 306 4.31 -31.46 -24.03
N ALA A 307 4.30 -32.42 -24.92
CA ALA A 307 5.48 -33.23 -25.22
C ALA A 307 6.51 -32.42 -26.02
N GLY A 308 7.22 -31.53 -25.33
CA GLY A 308 8.21 -30.60 -25.88
C GLY A 308 9.38 -31.17 -26.67
N ASN A 309 9.26 -32.44 -27.11
CA ASN A 309 10.20 -33.11 -27.99
C ASN A 309 9.64 -33.36 -29.39
N ILE A 310 8.38 -33.05 -29.64
CA ILE A 310 7.76 -33.25 -30.94
C ILE A 310 7.66 -31.88 -31.61
N ARG A 311 8.57 -31.64 -32.54
CA ARG A 311 8.63 -30.45 -33.36
C ARG A 311 7.64 -30.53 -34.50
N GLY A 312 7.28 -29.39 -35.09
CA GLY A 312 6.68 -29.34 -36.41
C GLY A 312 7.66 -29.78 -37.51
N SER A 313 7.24 -29.75 -38.76
CA SER A 313 8.19 -29.85 -39.86
C SER A 313 9.09 -28.61 -39.91
N ASP A 314 10.29 -28.75 -40.46
CA ASP A 314 11.25 -27.64 -40.57
C ASP A 314 10.63 -26.42 -41.27
N ASP A 315 9.83 -26.62 -42.31
CA ASP A 315 9.13 -25.55 -43.04
C ASP A 315 8.12 -24.81 -42.14
N TRP A 316 7.42 -25.52 -41.28
CA TRP A 316 6.48 -24.94 -40.36
C TRP A 316 7.19 -24.18 -39.21
N GLU A 317 8.28 -24.72 -38.66
CA GLU A 317 9.07 -24.07 -37.63
C GLU A 317 9.66 -22.77 -38.15
N GLU A 318 10.30 -22.75 -39.31
CA GLU A 318 10.87 -21.54 -39.92
C GLU A 318 9.77 -20.48 -40.16
N TRP A 319 8.62 -20.89 -40.66
CA TRP A 319 7.47 -20.03 -40.92
C TRP A 319 6.89 -19.44 -39.60
N SER A 320 6.71 -20.25 -38.55
CA SER A 320 6.18 -19.79 -37.26
C SER A 320 7.17 -18.87 -36.56
N MET A 321 8.47 -19.20 -36.57
CA MET A 321 9.51 -18.36 -35.92
C MET A 321 9.69 -17.02 -36.65
N ALA A 322 9.41 -16.92 -37.91
CA ALA A 322 9.48 -15.66 -38.68
C ALA A 322 8.52 -14.59 -38.10
N PHE A 323 7.39 -14.98 -37.50
CA PHE A 323 6.48 -14.04 -36.83
C PHE A 323 7.02 -13.59 -35.47
N ALA A 324 7.81 -14.40 -34.79
CA ALA A 324 8.43 -14.04 -33.51
C ALA A 324 9.50 -12.96 -33.67
N GLU A 325 10.32 -13.07 -34.75
CA GLU A 325 11.38 -12.09 -35.03
C GLU A 325 10.84 -10.77 -35.59
N GLY A 326 9.58 -10.79 -36.06
CA GLY A 326 8.75 -9.60 -36.34
C GLY A 326 9.05 -8.91 -37.67
N GLY A 327 8.01 -8.82 -38.50
CA GLY A 327 7.87 -7.88 -39.58
C GLY A 327 6.82 -6.80 -39.34
N PHE A 328 6.37 -6.66 -38.08
CA PHE A 328 5.28 -5.74 -37.68
C PHE A 328 5.86 -4.39 -37.29
N GLU A 329 6.27 -3.60 -38.30
CA GLU A 329 6.90 -2.31 -38.05
C GLU A 329 6.30 -1.21 -38.90
N VAL A 330 6.25 0.01 -38.34
CA VAL A 330 5.84 1.22 -39.04
C VAL A 330 6.88 2.30 -38.81
N ASN A 331 7.21 3.06 -39.84
CA ASN A 331 7.95 4.31 -39.71
C ASN A 331 6.93 5.46 -39.68
N VAL A 332 7.04 6.32 -38.68
CA VAL A 332 6.07 7.39 -38.46
C VAL A 332 6.75 8.65 -38.00
N SER A 333 6.31 9.79 -38.55
CA SER A 333 6.71 11.11 -38.06
C SER A 333 5.87 11.48 -36.85
N VAL A 334 6.53 11.73 -35.71
CA VAL A 334 5.86 11.98 -34.42
C VAL A 334 6.24 13.35 -33.90
N ASN A 335 5.24 14.09 -33.41
CA ASN A 335 5.51 15.31 -32.62
C ASN A 335 5.95 14.93 -31.21
N ALA A 336 6.93 15.63 -30.67
CA ALA A 336 7.47 15.43 -29.33
C ALA A 336 6.40 15.50 -28.21
N GLY A 337 6.68 14.85 -27.12
CA GLY A 337 5.82 14.81 -25.94
C GLY A 337 5.23 13.42 -25.67
N PRO A 338 4.38 13.31 -24.64
CA PRO A 338 3.75 12.04 -24.28
C PRO A 338 2.72 11.61 -25.33
N ARG A 339 2.81 10.36 -25.78
CA ARG A 339 1.92 9.73 -26.76
C ARG A 339 1.53 8.35 -26.29
N THR A 340 0.35 7.89 -26.68
CA THR A 340 -0.09 6.51 -26.47
C THR A 340 0.10 5.69 -27.74
N ILE A 341 0.85 4.60 -27.64
CA ILE A 341 1.06 3.65 -28.73
C ILE A 341 0.27 2.39 -28.40
N GLY A 342 -0.64 2.01 -29.30
CA GLY A 342 -1.42 0.80 -29.17
C GLY A 342 -0.97 -0.26 -30.19
N ALA A 343 -0.90 -1.50 -29.77
CA ALA A 343 -0.80 -2.66 -30.63
C ALA A 343 -1.87 -3.66 -30.22
N THR A 344 -2.78 -4.02 -31.11
CA THR A 344 -3.94 -4.86 -30.76
C THR A 344 -4.45 -5.65 -31.95
N PHE A 345 -5.35 -6.58 -31.70
CA PHE A 345 -5.96 -7.42 -32.73
C PHE A 345 -7.43 -7.00 -32.90
N PRO A 346 -7.91 -6.71 -34.12
CA PRO A 346 -9.35 -6.59 -34.40
C PRO A 346 -10.07 -7.85 -33.96
N ARG A 347 -11.19 -7.70 -33.26
CA ARG A 347 -11.96 -8.84 -32.76
C ARG A 347 -12.72 -9.52 -33.91
N GLU A 348 -12.56 -10.81 -34.06
CA GLU A 348 -13.26 -11.61 -35.03
C GLU A 348 -14.70 -11.93 -34.59
N MET A 349 -15.65 -11.98 -35.55
CA MET A 349 -17.07 -12.19 -35.19
C MET A 349 -17.38 -13.60 -34.66
N TRP A 350 -16.50 -14.55 -34.82
CA TRP A 350 -16.65 -15.91 -34.29
C TRP A 350 -16.16 -16.06 -32.86
N GLU A 351 -15.44 -15.09 -32.32
CA GLU A 351 -14.96 -15.07 -30.93
C GLU A 351 -16.13 -14.70 -30.02
N PRO A 352 -16.59 -15.57 -29.11
CA PRO A 352 -17.69 -15.27 -28.19
C PRO A 352 -17.25 -14.26 -27.16
N GLU A 353 -18.06 -13.19 -26.98
CA GLU A 353 -17.84 -12.20 -25.92
C GLU A 353 -18.10 -12.75 -24.54
N GLY A 354 -17.27 -12.36 -23.57
CA GLY A 354 -17.49 -12.65 -22.16
C GLY A 354 -17.30 -14.11 -21.76
N ILE A 355 -16.78 -14.95 -22.66
CA ILE A 355 -16.41 -16.33 -22.34
C ILE A 355 -14.90 -16.39 -22.14
N LEU A 356 -14.48 -16.54 -20.89
CA LEU A 356 -13.09 -16.90 -20.62
C LEU A 356 -12.81 -18.26 -21.23
N GLN A 357 -11.82 -18.34 -22.11
CA GLN A 357 -11.38 -19.60 -22.66
C GLN A 357 -11.01 -20.54 -21.53
N PRO A 358 -11.42 -21.82 -21.54
CA PRO A 358 -11.04 -22.76 -20.50
C PRO A 358 -9.52 -22.89 -20.49
N ARG A 359 -8.91 -22.48 -19.39
CA ARG A 359 -7.47 -22.67 -19.21
C ARG A 359 -7.22 -24.12 -18.84
N LEU A 360 -6.29 -24.73 -19.50
CA LEU A 360 -5.84 -26.06 -19.09
C LEU A 360 -5.03 -25.93 -17.81
N PHE A 361 -5.32 -26.82 -16.86
CA PHE A 361 -4.56 -26.94 -15.63
C PHE A 361 -3.08 -27.17 -15.91
N GLY A 362 -2.22 -26.26 -15.50
CA GLY A 362 -0.80 -26.43 -15.71
C GLY A 362 0.04 -25.28 -15.20
N TYR A 363 1.33 -25.45 -15.27
CA TYR A 363 2.32 -24.47 -14.93
C TYR A 363 2.16 -23.20 -15.76
N HIS A 364 2.74 -22.08 -15.33
CA HIS A 364 2.94 -20.89 -16.17
C HIS A 364 3.45 -21.25 -17.56
N LEU A 365 4.36 -22.21 -17.61
CA LEU A 365 4.86 -22.78 -18.86
C LEU A 365 3.75 -23.33 -19.75
N ALA A 366 2.73 -23.96 -19.21
CA ALA A 366 1.64 -24.52 -19.98
C ALA A 366 0.76 -23.44 -20.65
N VAL A 367 0.60 -22.27 -20.03
CA VAL A 367 -0.10 -21.13 -20.66
C VAL A 367 0.70 -20.59 -21.84
N THR A 368 2.03 -20.65 -21.78
CA THR A 368 2.92 -20.25 -22.89
C THR A 368 3.15 -21.37 -23.90
N GLU A 369 2.88 -22.61 -23.52
CA GLU A 369 3.08 -23.80 -24.36
C GLU A 369 1.84 -24.19 -25.17
N LEU A 370 0.66 -23.88 -24.62
CA LEU A 370 -0.57 -24.19 -25.31
C LEU A 370 -0.77 -23.22 -26.46
N PRO A 371 -1.09 -23.70 -27.64
CA PRO A 371 -1.56 -22.87 -28.71
C PRO A 371 -3.01 -22.47 -28.36
N ASP A 372 -3.19 -21.65 -27.33
CA ASP A 372 -4.43 -20.94 -27.15
C ASP A 372 -4.59 -20.12 -28.40
N ASN A 373 -5.43 -20.48 -29.21
CA ASN A 373 -5.81 -20.05 -30.52
C ASN A 373 -5.65 -18.54 -30.84
N ASN A 374 -5.20 -17.73 -29.89
CA ASN A 374 -5.05 -16.29 -30.04
C ASN A 374 -3.58 -15.85 -29.88
N PRO A 375 -3.01 -15.23 -30.94
CA PRO A 375 -1.73 -14.55 -30.79
C PRO A 375 -1.82 -13.39 -29.82
N SER A 376 -0.72 -13.06 -29.15
CA SER A 376 -0.63 -12.01 -28.16
C SER A 376 0.58 -11.13 -28.43
N VAL A 377 0.50 -9.85 -28.06
CA VAL A 377 1.64 -8.92 -28.12
C VAL A 377 2.61 -9.27 -27.00
N GLY A 378 3.88 -9.48 -27.33
CA GLY A 378 4.95 -9.77 -26.37
C GLY A 378 5.77 -8.53 -26.00
N ALA A 379 6.03 -7.63 -26.96
CA ALA A 379 6.73 -6.39 -26.70
C ALA A 379 6.43 -5.33 -27.76
N ILE A 380 6.57 -4.05 -27.38
CA ILE A 380 6.57 -2.91 -28.29
C ILE A 380 7.92 -2.23 -28.20
N LEU A 381 8.61 -2.08 -29.33
CA LEU A 381 9.90 -1.42 -29.43
C LEU A 381 9.73 -0.08 -30.16
N ILE A 382 10.34 0.95 -29.62
CA ILE A 382 10.40 2.29 -30.23
C ILE A 382 11.86 2.62 -30.50
N GLU A 383 12.20 2.72 -31.78
CA GLU A 383 13.54 3.09 -32.24
C GLU A 383 13.51 4.51 -32.76
N GLY A 384 14.40 5.35 -32.24
CA GLY A 384 14.47 6.72 -32.73
C GLY A 384 15.20 7.68 -31.80
N PRO A 385 15.23 8.97 -32.19
CA PRO A 385 14.80 9.50 -33.47
C PRO A 385 15.69 9.03 -34.66
N LEU A 386 15.07 8.71 -35.77
CA LEU A 386 15.77 8.40 -37.05
C LEU A 386 16.11 9.67 -37.81
N SER A 387 15.27 10.69 -37.70
CA SER A 387 15.50 12.07 -38.12
C SER A 387 15.01 13.00 -37.03
N VAL A 388 15.49 14.27 -36.99
CA VAL A 388 15.08 15.27 -36.02
C VAL A 388 14.65 16.54 -36.77
N ASP A 389 13.40 16.96 -36.53
CA ASP A 389 12.84 18.18 -37.11
C ASP A 389 12.93 19.38 -36.15
N GLY A 390 12.99 19.12 -34.85
CA GLY A 390 13.13 20.12 -33.79
C GLY A 390 12.75 19.65 -32.42
N PRO A 391 12.85 20.52 -31.38
CA PRO A 391 12.55 20.15 -30.00
C PRO A 391 11.05 20.03 -29.72
N GLY A 392 10.19 20.33 -30.67
CA GLY A 392 8.74 20.28 -30.52
C GLY A 392 8.12 21.29 -29.56
N LYS A 393 6.82 21.15 -29.37
CA LYS A 393 6.02 21.97 -28.44
C LYS A 393 5.46 21.07 -27.30
N THR A 394 6.34 20.49 -26.51
CA THR A 394 5.94 19.64 -25.39
C THR A 394 5.32 20.45 -24.25
N PRO A 395 4.44 19.89 -23.42
CA PRO A 395 3.95 20.55 -22.20
C PRO A 395 5.09 21.06 -21.32
N SER A 396 6.15 20.26 -21.18
CA SER A 396 7.34 20.60 -20.39
C SER A 396 8.05 21.85 -20.93
N ARG A 397 8.29 21.91 -22.25
CA ARG A 397 8.89 23.12 -22.85
C ARG A 397 8.02 24.35 -22.65
N GLN A 398 6.70 24.24 -22.81
CA GLN A 398 5.78 25.38 -22.61
C GLN A 398 5.81 25.90 -21.18
N LYS A 399 5.98 25.01 -20.21
CA LYS A 399 6.08 25.35 -18.79
C LYS A 399 7.42 25.95 -18.43
N ILE A 400 8.53 25.46 -18.96
CA ILE A 400 9.88 25.92 -18.68
C ILE A 400 10.13 27.26 -19.37
N PHE A 401 9.87 27.37 -20.68
CA PHE A 401 10.19 28.55 -21.49
C PHE A 401 9.05 29.58 -21.44
N SER A 402 8.81 30.14 -20.24
CA SER A 402 7.88 31.26 -20.02
C SER A 402 8.34 32.54 -20.74
N CYS A 403 9.62 32.59 -21.07
CA CYS A 403 10.29 33.65 -21.82
C CYS A 403 11.12 33.03 -22.94
N ILE A 404 11.05 33.58 -24.15
CA ILE A 404 11.89 33.23 -25.31
C ILE A 404 12.65 34.49 -25.73
N PRO A 405 14.00 34.54 -25.60
CA PRO A 405 14.77 35.73 -25.93
C PRO A 405 14.75 35.98 -27.43
N ALA A 406 14.49 37.22 -27.84
CA ALA A 406 14.55 37.64 -29.25
C ALA A 406 15.98 37.96 -29.72
N SER A 407 16.91 38.17 -28.79
CA SER A 407 18.31 38.45 -29.06
C SER A 407 19.22 37.90 -27.95
N ALA A 408 20.52 37.78 -28.22
CA ALA A 408 21.50 37.33 -27.23
C ALA A 408 21.60 38.27 -26.01
N ASP A 409 21.28 39.56 -26.16
CA ASP A 409 21.29 40.53 -25.06
C ASP A 409 20.12 40.30 -24.08
N GLU A 410 19.05 39.69 -24.52
CA GLU A 410 17.88 39.35 -23.69
C GLU A 410 18.03 38.01 -22.96
N GLU A 411 18.93 37.11 -23.42
CA GLU A 411 19.11 35.79 -22.86
C GLU A 411 19.34 35.79 -21.34
N PRO A 412 20.21 36.64 -20.73
CA PRO A 412 20.46 36.60 -19.29
C PRO A 412 19.25 36.99 -18.45
N SER A 413 18.42 37.94 -18.92
CA SER A 413 17.20 38.34 -18.21
C SER A 413 16.12 37.27 -18.29
N CYS A 414 15.96 36.67 -19.46
CA CYS A 414 15.02 35.57 -19.69
C CYS A 414 15.42 34.31 -18.90
N ALA A 415 16.71 33.95 -18.90
CA ALA A 415 17.20 32.84 -18.09
C ALA A 415 16.95 33.07 -16.59
N ARG A 416 17.17 34.28 -16.10
CA ARG A 416 16.89 34.64 -14.69
C ARG A 416 15.41 34.50 -14.35
N GLU A 417 14.52 34.93 -15.22
CA GLU A 417 13.06 34.83 -15.02
C GLU A 417 12.64 33.34 -14.92
N ILE A 418 13.03 32.52 -15.89
CA ILE A 418 12.76 31.10 -15.94
C ILE A 418 13.27 30.41 -14.67
N LEU A 419 14.56 30.58 -14.35
CA LEU A 419 15.22 29.91 -13.25
C LEU A 419 14.72 30.38 -11.88
N SER A 420 14.32 31.65 -11.72
CA SER A 420 13.73 32.10 -10.46
C SER A 420 12.36 31.47 -10.19
N THR A 421 11.54 31.32 -11.23
CA THR A 421 10.22 30.69 -11.13
C THR A 421 10.34 29.21 -10.78
N LEU A 422 11.20 28.50 -11.52
CA LEU A 422 11.39 27.06 -11.27
C LEU A 422 12.05 26.78 -9.92
N ALA A 423 13.06 27.56 -9.53
CA ALA A 423 13.75 27.41 -8.26
C ALA A 423 12.81 27.69 -7.07
N ARG A 424 11.95 28.73 -7.15
CA ARG A 424 10.93 28.98 -6.11
C ARG A 424 10.03 27.78 -5.87
N GLN A 425 9.56 27.13 -6.93
CA GLN A 425 8.71 25.94 -6.82
C GLN A 425 9.51 24.72 -6.33
N ALA A 426 10.71 24.50 -6.88
CA ALA A 426 11.58 23.39 -6.53
C ALA A 426 12.05 23.43 -5.07
N TYR A 427 12.44 24.62 -4.58
CA TYR A 427 12.95 24.83 -3.23
C TYR A 427 11.84 25.11 -2.22
N ARG A 428 10.59 25.26 -2.69
CA ARG A 428 9.39 25.45 -1.86
C ARG A 428 9.47 26.67 -0.93
N ARG A 429 10.23 27.71 -1.36
CA ARG A 429 10.45 28.95 -0.65
C ARG A 429 10.83 30.07 -1.61
N PRO A 430 10.73 31.33 -1.19
CA PRO A 430 11.36 32.43 -1.94
C PRO A 430 12.84 32.16 -2.16
N VAL A 431 13.34 32.48 -3.35
CA VAL A 431 14.75 32.31 -3.72
C VAL A 431 15.52 33.62 -3.56
N ASP A 432 16.74 33.52 -3.09
CA ASP A 432 17.63 34.67 -2.93
C ASP A 432 18.65 34.77 -4.06
N GLY A 433 19.53 35.81 -3.98
CA GLY A 433 20.57 36.03 -5.00
C GLY A 433 21.59 34.90 -5.09
N ASN A 434 21.88 34.19 -4.00
CA ASN A 434 22.84 33.09 -3.98
C ASN A 434 22.24 31.82 -4.61
N ASP A 435 20.96 31.55 -4.34
CA ASP A 435 20.24 30.44 -4.99
C ASP A 435 20.30 30.57 -6.52
N LEU A 436 20.00 31.78 -7.02
CA LEU A 436 19.97 32.04 -8.44
C LEU A 436 21.36 32.08 -9.07
N GLN A 437 22.38 32.59 -8.36
CA GLN A 437 23.73 32.69 -8.92
C GLN A 437 24.27 31.29 -9.25
N GLY A 438 24.08 30.28 -8.36
CA GLY A 438 24.51 28.94 -8.65
C GLY A 438 23.87 28.34 -9.91
N LEU A 439 22.58 28.61 -10.14
CA LEU A 439 21.87 28.15 -11.35
C LEU A 439 22.32 28.88 -12.60
N LEU A 440 22.56 30.23 -12.52
CA LEU A 440 23.02 31.06 -13.63
C LEU A 440 24.46 30.71 -14.02
N ASP A 441 25.31 30.27 -13.11
CA ASP A 441 26.67 29.81 -13.43
C ASP A 441 26.61 28.55 -14.31
N PHE A 442 25.74 27.57 -13.95
CA PHE A 442 25.50 26.39 -14.78
C PHE A 442 24.83 26.74 -16.12
N TYR A 443 23.88 27.68 -16.14
CA TYR A 443 23.31 28.21 -17.39
C TYR A 443 24.42 28.75 -18.29
N THR A 444 25.32 29.57 -17.75
CA THR A 444 26.43 30.17 -18.51
C THR A 444 27.37 29.08 -19.05
N GLN A 445 27.67 28.08 -18.26
CA GLN A 445 28.48 26.93 -18.70
C GLN A 445 27.80 26.18 -19.86
N GLY A 446 26.51 25.82 -19.72
CA GLY A 446 25.78 25.13 -20.78
C GLY A 446 25.64 26.00 -22.04
N ARG A 447 25.36 27.31 -21.89
CA ARG A 447 25.27 28.25 -23.01
C ARG A 447 26.57 28.36 -23.80
N SER A 448 27.71 28.24 -23.13
CA SER A 448 29.01 28.23 -23.79
C SER A 448 29.27 26.98 -24.64
N GLN A 449 28.52 25.92 -24.42
CA GLN A 449 28.63 24.63 -25.14
C GLN A 449 27.57 24.47 -26.23
N GLY A 450 26.52 25.32 -26.24
CA GLY A 450 25.40 25.16 -27.16
C GLY A 450 24.51 26.41 -27.26
N SER A 451 23.22 26.18 -27.28
CA SER A 451 22.16 27.18 -27.41
C SER A 451 21.68 27.71 -26.04
N PHE A 452 20.73 28.66 -26.06
CA PHE A 452 19.98 29.08 -24.88
C PHE A 452 19.34 27.89 -24.15
N ASP A 453 18.71 26.98 -24.90
CA ASP A 453 18.08 25.76 -24.36
C ASP A 453 19.10 24.85 -23.64
N THR A 454 20.34 24.73 -24.22
CA THR A 454 21.44 24.00 -23.56
C THR A 454 21.84 24.64 -22.23
N GLY A 455 21.82 25.98 -22.18
CA GLY A 455 22.05 26.70 -20.92
C GLY A 455 20.99 26.39 -19.87
N ILE A 456 19.71 26.44 -20.27
CA ILE A 456 18.60 26.08 -19.36
C ILE A 456 18.67 24.60 -18.91
N GLN A 457 19.03 23.68 -19.82
CA GLN A 457 19.25 22.27 -19.48
C GLN A 457 20.25 22.10 -18.33
N PHE A 458 21.45 22.70 -18.45
CA PHE A 458 22.47 22.59 -17.41
C PHE A 458 22.04 23.19 -16.07
N ALA A 459 21.29 24.30 -16.11
CA ALA A 459 20.73 24.89 -14.90
C ALA A 459 19.67 23.98 -14.24
N LEU A 460 18.83 23.29 -15.03
CA LEU A 460 17.87 22.29 -14.54
C LEU A 460 18.57 21.09 -13.93
N GLU A 461 19.65 20.58 -14.55
CA GLU A 461 20.45 19.50 -13.97
C GLU A 461 20.96 19.88 -12.58
N ARG A 462 21.47 21.10 -12.41
CA ARG A 462 21.93 21.63 -11.12
C ARG A 462 20.78 21.79 -10.12
N LEU A 463 19.61 22.23 -10.57
CA LEU A 463 18.42 22.42 -9.73
C LEU A 463 17.90 21.09 -9.19
N LEU A 464 17.78 20.06 -10.03
CA LEU A 464 17.22 18.76 -9.70
C LEU A 464 18.12 17.92 -8.77
N VAL A 465 19.40 18.26 -8.62
CA VAL A 465 20.32 17.64 -7.65
C VAL A 465 20.59 18.54 -6.43
N SER A 466 19.92 19.68 -6.35
CA SER A 466 20.09 20.58 -5.21
C SER A 466 19.58 19.93 -3.92
N PRO A 467 20.28 20.08 -2.79
CA PRO A 467 19.75 19.67 -1.50
C PRO A 467 18.37 20.28 -1.19
N ASP A 468 18.12 21.54 -1.58
CA ASP A 468 16.83 22.21 -1.40
C ASP A 468 15.70 21.58 -2.24
N PHE A 469 16.01 20.86 -3.33
CA PHE A 469 15.04 20.08 -4.08
C PHE A 469 14.89 18.69 -3.49
N LEU A 470 16.01 17.98 -3.30
CA LEU A 470 16.02 16.57 -2.87
C LEU A 470 15.55 16.34 -1.43
N PHE A 471 15.62 17.37 -0.58
CA PHE A 471 15.24 17.28 0.82
C PHE A 471 14.18 18.30 1.21
N ARG A 472 13.27 17.90 2.07
CA ARG A 472 12.46 18.81 2.88
C ARG A 472 13.30 19.20 4.10
N ILE A 473 13.85 20.41 4.09
CA ILE A 473 14.76 20.88 5.14
C ILE A 473 13.96 21.64 6.19
N GLN A 474 14.14 21.29 7.46
CA GLN A 474 13.52 21.95 8.61
C GLN A 474 14.61 22.42 9.57
N GLN A 475 14.62 23.70 9.89
CA GLN A 475 15.60 24.31 10.77
C GLN A 475 14.92 24.87 12.03
N ASP A 476 15.52 24.61 13.19
CA ASP A 476 15.02 25.19 14.44
C ASP A 476 15.22 26.72 14.38
N PRO A 477 14.20 27.54 14.72
CA PRO A 477 14.30 28.99 14.66
C PRO A 477 15.35 29.52 15.65
N SER A 478 16.02 30.61 15.25
CA SER A 478 16.94 31.33 16.16
C SER A 478 16.16 31.87 17.35
N GLY A 479 16.57 31.52 18.55
CA GLY A 479 15.95 31.99 19.82
C GLY A 479 15.02 30.98 20.48
N VAL A 480 14.82 29.81 19.91
CA VAL A 480 14.16 28.67 20.59
C VAL A 480 15.22 27.91 21.38
N GLY A 481 14.97 27.63 22.65
CA GLY A 481 15.87 26.88 23.53
C GLY A 481 15.87 25.37 23.20
N PRO A 482 16.94 24.63 23.55
CA PRO A 482 16.96 23.17 23.40
C PRO A 482 15.79 22.50 24.09
N GLY A 483 15.05 21.66 23.37
CA GLY A 483 13.91 20.95 23.88
C GLY A 483 12.59 21.74 23.97
N ASP A 484 12.59 23.03 23.65
CA ASP A 484 11.37 23.83 23.60
C ASP A 484 10.51 23.47 22.38
N SER A 485 9.20 23.54 22.52
CA SER A 485 8.24 23.34 21.44
C SER A 485 7.93 24.65 20.74
N TYR A 486 7.87 24.63 19.41
CA TYR A 486 7.57 25.80 18.58
C TYR A 486 6.68 25.42 17.40
N ALA A 487 5.89 26.39 16.92
CA ALA A 487 5.11 26.23 15.71
C ALA A 487 6.03 26.33 14.47
N ILE A 488 5.91 25.37 13.54
CA ILE A 488 6.64 25.42 12.27
C ILE A 488 6.19 26.66 11.46
N ASN A 489 7.03 27.14 10.57
CA ASN A 489 6.66 28.27 9.73
C ASN A 489 5.70 27.87 8.62
N ASP A 490 5.06 28.82 7.97
CA ASP A 490 4.01 28.55 6.98
C ASP A 490 4.56 27.86 5.71
N LEU A 491 5.82 28.07 5.33
CA LEU A 491 6.45 27.38 4.20
C LEU A 491 6.70 25.89 4.52
N GLU A 492 7.16 25.60 5.75
CA GLU A 492 7.29 24.23 6.24
C GLU A 492 5.91 23.54 6.33
N LEU A 493 4.87 24.28 6.77
CA LEU A 493 3.50 23.78 6.82
C LEU A 493 2.96 23.49 5.40
N ALA A 494 3.18 24.38 4.45
CA ALA A 494 2.81 24.17 3.04
C ALA A 494 3.48 22.93 2.45
N SER A 495 4.79 22.78 2.69
CA SER A 495 5.54 21.58 2.26
C SER A 495 5.00 20.31 2.92
N ARG A 496 4.78 20.31 4.25
CA ARG A 496 4.25 19.16 4.96
C ARG A 496 2.88 18.75 4.45
N LEU A 497 1.99 19.73 4.22
CA LEU A 497 0.64 19.51 3.72
C LEU A 497 0.64 18.94 2.29
N SER A 498 1.46 19.48 1.39
CA SER A 498 1.50 19.04 -0.01
C SER A 498 2.09 17.64 -0.15
N PHE A 499 3.13 17.30 0.59
CA PHE A 499 3.68 15.94 0.59
C PHE A 499 2.75 14.93 1.26
N PHE A 500 1.97 15.34 2.26
CA PHE A 500 0.94 14.50 2.85
C PHE A 500 -0.18 14.13 1.86
N ILE A 501 -0.74 15.15 1.13
CA ILE A 501 -1.92 14.93 0.28
C ILE A 501 -1.53 14.56 -1.16
N TRP A 502 -0.51 15.20 -1.73
CA TRP A 502 -0.13 15.02 -3.14
C TRP A 502 1.14 14.19 -3.34
N SER A 503 1.87 13.90 -2.26
CA SER A 503 3.23 13.32 -2.32
C SER A 503 4.12 14.11 -3.30
N SER A 504 3.98 15.44 -3.30
CA SER A 504 4.64 16.37 -4.23
C SER A 504 4.85 17.73 -3.61
N SER A 505 5.59 18.60 -4.32
CA SER A 505 5.81 19.98 -3.93
C SER A 505 4.52 20.81 -3.92
N PRO A 506 4.41 21.85 -3.03
CA PRO A 506 3.28 22.75 -3.01
C PRO A 506 3.13 23.53 -4.34
N ASP A 507 1.88 23.76 -4.74
CA ASP A 507 1.59 24.59 -5.89
C ASP A 507 1.75 26.11 -5.61
N ALA A 508 1.62 26.92 -6.65
CA ALA A 508 1.80 28.35 -6.53
C ALA A 508 0.80 29.03 -5.57
N GLU A 509 -0.46 28.51 -5.48
CA GLU A 509 -1.47 29.04 -4.57
C GLU A 509 -1.08 28.81 -3.12
N LEU A 510 -0.71 27.56 -2.80
CA LEU A 510 -0.31 27.19 -1.45
C LEU A 510 0.97 27.92 -1.01
N LEU A 511 1.95 28.07 -1.91
CA LEU A 511 3.17 28.84 -1.63
C LEU A 511 2.87 30.34 -1.41
N ASN A 512 1.98 30.93 -2.21
CA ASN A 512 1.61 32.34 -2.04
C ASN A 512 0.95 32.59 -0.68
N LEU A 513 0.07 31.69 -0.22
CA LEU A 513 -0.54 31.77 1.12
C LEU A 513 0.50 31.61 2.23
N ALA A 514 1.45 30.70 2.05
CA ALA A 514 2.53 30.47 2.98
C ALA A 514 3.47 31.70 3.11
N GLU A 515 3.87 32.31 1.99
CA GLU A 515 4.70 33.50 1.96
C GLU A 515 4.02 34.71 2.62
N GLN A 516 2.70 34.77 2.60
CA GLN A 516 1.91 35.79 3.26
C GLN A 516 1.67 35.51 4.74
N GLY A 517 2.07 34.35 5.25
CA GLY A 517 1.85 33.94 6.64
C GLY A 517 0.38 33.63 6.97
N LEU A 518 -0.41 33.20 5.99
CA LEU A 518 -1.85 32.99 6.10
C LEU A 518 -2.26 31.54 6.40
N LEU A 519 -1.38 30.56 6.23
CA LEU A 519 -1.72 29.14 6.41
C LEU A 519 -1.96 28.75 7.87
N ARG A 520 -1.52 29.56 8.84
CA ARG A 520 -1.85 29.34 10.27
C ARG A 520 -3.28 29.71 10.64
N ASN A 521 -3.99 30.45 9.78
CA ASN A 521 -5.40 30.68 9.92
C ASN A 521 -6.18 29.38 9.66
N GLN A 522 -6.98 28.93 10.64
CA GLN A 522 -7.67 27.65 10.59
C GLN A 522 -8.63 27.56 9.41
N ASP A 523 -9.41 28.60 9.12
CA ASP A 523 -10.37 28.60 8.02
C ASP A 523 -9.66 28.49 6.66
N ILE A 524 -8.51 29.17 6.49
CA ILE A 524 -7.70 29.09 5.27
C ILE A 524 -7.06 27.71 5.14
N LEU A 525 -6.53 27.18 6.23
CA LEU A 525 -5.93 25.83 6.22
C LEU A 525 -6.96 24.77 5.84
N GLU A 526 -8.16 24.80 6.45
CA GLU A 526 -9.26 23.89 6.09
C GLU A 526 -9.67 24.05 4.62
N GLN A 527 -9.80 25.27 4.12
CA GLN A 527 -10.10 25.53 2.73
C GLN A 527 -9.04 24.92 1.79
N GLN A 528 -7.76 25.06 2.11
CA GLN A 528 -6.69 24.47 1.32
C GLN A 528 -6.69 22.94 1.37
N VAL A 529 -6.91 22.32 2.53
CA VAL A 529 -7.04 20.86 2.64
C VAL A 529 -8.17 20.35 1.75
N ARG A 530 -9.36 20.98 1.81
CA ARG A 530 -10.51 20.60 0.97
C ARG A 530 -10.24 20.79 -0.52
N ARG A 531 -9.60 21.89 -0.91
CA ARG A 531 -9.16 22.13 -2.30
C ARG A 531 -8.20 21.03 -2.77
N MET A 532 -7.20 20.73 -1.97
CA MET A 532 -6.17 19.75 -2.30
C MET A 532 -6.72 18.32 -2.40
N MET A 533 -7.68 17.95 -1.55
CA MET A 533 -8.35 16.65 -1.60
C MET A 533 -9.25 16.48 -2.83
N ASN A 534 -9.75 17.58 -3.41
CA ASN A 534 -10.56 17.56 -4.64
C ASN A 534 -9.71 17.70 -5.92
N ASP A 535 -8.41 17.87 -5.83
CA ASP A 535 -7.48 17.94 -6.96
C ASP A 535 -7.12 16.54 -7.46
N GLU A 536 -6.88 16.37 -8.76
CA GLU A 536 -6.49 15.08 -9.35
C GLU A 536 -5.23 14.48 -8.71
N ARG A 537 -4.31 15.34 -8.25
CA ARG A 537 -3.08 14.95 -7.53
C ARG A 537 -3.37 14.22 -6.22
N ALA A 538 -4.56 14.36 -5.63
CA ALA A 538 -4.99 13.60 -4.45
C ALA A 538 -5.06 12.08 -4.71
N SER A 539 -5.09 11.65 -5.97
CA SER A 539 -4.92 10.24 -6.33
C SER A 539 -3.60 9.65 -5.80
N ALA A 540 -2.56 10.49 -5.63
CA ALA A 540 -1.29 10.09 -5.02
C ALA A 540 -1.46 9.69 -3.55
N PHE A 541 -2.34 10.34 -2.79
CA PHE A 541 -2.65 9.94 -1.41
C PHE A 541 -3.18 8.51 -1.35
N ILE A 542 -4.10 8.15 -2.24
CA ILE A 542 -4.67 6.79 -2.27
C ILE A 542 -3.58 5.78 -2.65
N LYS A 543 -2.84 6.02 -3.73
CA LYS A 543 -1.79 5.09 -4.19
C LYS A 543 -0.66 4.93 -3.18
N ASN A 544 -0.25 6.00 -2.53
CA ASN A 544 0.88 5.97 -1.61
C ASN A 544 0.47 5.59 -0.19
N PHE A 545 -0.47 6.30 0.44
CA PHE A 545 -0.89 5.97 1.79
C PHE A 545 -1.59 4.61 1.85
N VAL A 546 -2.66 4.42 1.07
CA VAL A 546 -3.44 3.18 1.10
C VAL A 546 -2.64 2.00 0.58
N GLY A 547 -1.87 2.20 -0.51
CA GLY A 547 -1.03 1.17 -1.10
C GLY A 547 0.02 0.61 -0.14
N GLN A 548 0.52 1.44 0.77
CA GLN A 548 1.49 1.04 1.80
C GLN A 548 0.80 0.52 3.06
N TRP A 549 -0.20 1.25 3.59
CA TRP A 549 -0.96 0.83 4.78
C TRP A 549 -1.53 -0.58 4.63
N LEU A 550 -2.10 -0.91 3.45
CA LEU A 550 -2.74 -2.19 3.19
C LEU A 550 -1.84 -3.21 2.47
N TYR A 551 -0.55 -2.90 2.33
CA TYR A 551 0.45 -3.75 1.64
C TYR A 551 0.11 -4.07 0.17
N LEU A 552 -0.70 -3.23 -0.51
CA LEU A 552 -1.11 -3.47 -1.90
C LEU A 552 0.07 -3.53 -2.86
N ARG A 553 1.16 -2.80 -2.60
CA ARG A 553 2.39 -2.85 -3.39
C ARG A 553 3.05 -4.25 -3.40
N ASN A 554 2.76 -5.08 -2.39
CA ASN A 554 3.28 -6.44 -2.35
C ASN A 554 2.59 -7.36 -3.37
N LEU A 555 1.44 -6.95 -3.96
CA LEU A 555 0.81 -7.70 -5.04
C LEU A 555 1.73 -7.89 -6.24
N ASP A 556 2.56 -6.90 -6.58
CA ASP A 556 3.48 -6.94 -7.73
C ASP A 556 4.53 -8.06 -7.60
N SER A 557 4.90 -8.40 -6.38
CA SER A 557 5.90 -9.43 -6.06
C SER A 557 5.29 -10.74 -5.53
N HIS A 558 3.97 -10.79 -5.34
CA HIS A 558 3.28 -11.99 -4.84
C HIS A 558 2.77 -12.84 -6.01
N TYR A 559 3.32 -14.04 -6.14
CA TYR A 559 2.99 -14.99 -7.22
C TYR A 559 2.33 -16.24 -6.64
N PRO A 560 0.98 -16.29 -6.62
CA PRO A 560 0.26 -17.52 -6.30
C PRO A 560 0.71 -18.68 -7.18
N LEU A 561 0.85 -19.87 -6.60
CA LEU A 561 1.34 -21.03 -7.33
C LEU A 561 0.32 -21.48 -8.39
N PRO A 562 0.66 -21.48 -9.69
CA PRO A 562 -0.31 -21.79 -10.75
C PRO A 562 -0.95 -23.16 -10.64
N ALA A 563 -0.24 -24.14 -10.06
CA ALA A 563 -0.80 -25.47 -9.82
C ALA A 563 -1.93 -25.47 -8.77
N ALA A 564 -1.92 -24.50 -7.83
CA ALA A 564 -2.95 -24.36 -6.80
C ALA A 564 -4.04 -23.36 -7.20
N TYR A 565 -3.67 -22.32 -7.97
CA TYR A 565 -4.53 -21.19 -8.35
C TYR A 565 -4.37 -20.88 -9.84
N PRO A 566 -4.80 -21.79 -10.74
CA PRO A 566 -4.62 -21.64 -12.18
C PRO A 566 -5.37 -20.45 -12.78
N GLU A 567 -6.37 -19.94 -12.08
CA GLU A 567 -7.14 -18.76 -12.47
C GLU A 567 -6.46 -17.42 -12.13
N PHE A 568 -5.35 -17.41 -11.38
CA PHE A 568 -4.65 -16.18 -11.07
C PHE A 568 -3.76 -15.76 -12.26
N ASP A 569 -4.00 -14.55 -12.75
CA ASP A 569 -3.28 -13.94 -13.86
C ASP A 569 -3.04 -12.45 -13.60
N GLU A 570 -2.34 -11.77 -14.52
CA GLU A 570 -2.03 -10.35 -14.38
C GLU A 570 -3.29 -9.47 -14.39
N ASN A 571 -4.28 -9.81 -15.23
CA ASN A 571 -5.56 -9.08 -15.27
C ASN A 571 -6.30 -9.14 -13.92
N LEU A 572 -6.23 -10.26 -13.20
CA LEU A 572 -6.82 -10.40 -11.88
C LEU A 572 -6.02 -9.63 -10.81
N ARG A 573 -4.68 -9.65 -10.91
CA ARG A 573 -3.79 -8.87 -10.03
C ARG A 573 -4.10 -7.38 -10.14
N GLU A 574 -4.12 -6.84 -11.36
CA GLU A 574 -4.49 -5.45 -11.63
C GLU A 574 -5.91 -5.14 -11.13
N ALA A 575 -6.84 -6.07 -11.34
CA ALA A 575 -8.21 -5.90 -10.89
C ALA A 575 -8.33 -5.83 -9.37
N PHE A 576 -7.60 -6.63 -8.63
CA PHE A 576 -7.54 -6.58 -7.16
C PHE A 576 -7.02 -5.24 -6.64
N GLN A 577 -5.94 -4.75 -7.23
CA GLN A 577 -5.37 -3.45 -6.85
C GLN A 577 -6.37 -2.33 -7.15
N ARG A 578 -6.92 -2.34 -8.36
CA ARG A 578 -7.84 -1.30 -8.82
C ARG A 578 -9.16 -1.27 -8.07
N GLU A 579 -9.71 -2.43 -7.68
CA GLU A 579 -10.88 -2.52 -6.80
C GLU A 579 -10.66 -1.73 -5.52
N THR A 580 -9.56 -2.00 -4.83
CA THR A 580 -9.29 -1.40 -3.52
C THR A 580 -8.99 0.09 -3.63
N GLU A 581 -8.23 0.51 -4.64
CA GLU A 581 -7.98 1.93 -4.91
C GLU A 581 -9.26 2.72 -5.19
N LEU A 582 -10.14 2.18 -6.05
CA LEU A 582 -11.43 2.82 -6.38
C LEU A 582 -12.39 2.82 -5.20
N PHE A 583 -12.45 1.71 -4.45
CA PHE A 583 -13.31 1.57 -3.28
C PHE A 583 -12.99 2.61 -2.20
N ILE A 584 -11.72 2.77 -1.85
CA ILE A 584 -11.30 3.73 -0.83
C ILE A 584 -11.33 5.15 -1.40
N GLY A 585 -10.94 5.32 -2.66
CA GLY A 585 -10.98 6.61 -3.34
C GLY A 585 -12.38 7.22 -3.39
N ASP A 586 -13.39 6.42 -3.73
CA ASP A 586 -14.80 6.85 -3.72
C ASP A 586 -15.27 7.29 -2.31
N GLN A 587 -14.89 6.54 -1.27
CA GLN A 587 -15.26 6.89 0.10
C GLN A 587 -14.60 8.19 0.57
N ILE A 588 -13.33 8.42 0.23
CA ILE A 588 -12.61 9.66 0.55
C ILE A 588 -13.24 10.84 -0.21
N HIS A 589 -13.48 10.67 -1.52
CA HIS A 589 -14.04 11.72 -2.37
C HIS A 589 -15.48 12.08 -1.98
N ALA A 590 -16.30 11.09 -1.62
CA ALA A 590 -17.67 11.28 -1.14
C ALA A 590 -17.73 11.65 0.36
N ASP A 591 -16.60 11.84 1.01
CA ASP A 591 -16.47 12.15 2.44
C ASP A 591 -17.33 11.23 3.33
N GLN A 592 -17.22 9.92 3.09
CA GLN A 592 -17.97 8.93 3.86
C GLN A 592 -17.32 8.67 5.23
N SER A 593 -18.04 7.93 6.08
CA SER A 593 -17.50 7.41 7.32
C SER A 593 -16.39 6.39 7.05
N ILE A 594 -15.26 6.47 7.76
CA ILE A 594 -14.17 5.47 7.71
C ILE A 594 -14.69 4.06 8.05
N LEU A 595 -15.75 3.97 8.85
CA LEU A 595 -16.38 2.69 9.18
C LEU A 595 -16.94 1.95 7.94
N LYS A 596 -17.22 2.67 6.84
CA LYS A 596 -17.60 2.07 5.56
C LYS A 596 -16.51 1.20 4.94
N LEU A 597 -15.26 1.37 5.33
CA LEU A 597 -14.20 0.42 4.98
C LEU A 597 -14.54 -1.01 5.42
N LEU A 598 -15.22 -1.16 6.53
CA LEU A 598 -15.59 -2.48 7.08
C LEU A 598 -16.94 -2.98 6.56
N ASN A 599 -17.94 -2.10 6.43
CA ASN A 599 -19.33 -2.52 6.22
C ASN A 599 -20.00 -1.99 4.95
N ALA A 600 -19.24 -1.47 3.97
CA ALA A 600 -19.84 -1.11 2.71
C ALA A 600 -20.42 -2.33 1.99
N ASP A 601 -21.61 -2.14 1.45
CA ASP A 601 -22.39 -3.10 0.67
C ASP A 601 -22.19 -2.95 -0.85
N SER A 602 -21.16 -2.24 -1.25
CA SER A 602 -20.80 -1.99 -2.65
C SER A 602 -19.28 -2.07 -2.86
N THR A 603 -18.86 -2.45 -4.06
CA THR A 603 -17.46 -2.46 -4.48
C THR A 603 -17.32 -2.05 -5.93
N TYR A 604 -16.08 -2.01 -6.45
CA TYR A 604 -15.75 -1.67 -7.83
C TYR A 604 -15.20 -2.87 -8.57
N ILE A 605 -15.91 -3.35 -9.59
CA ILE A 605 -15.52 -4.53 -10.35
C ILE A 605 -15.64 -4.33 -11.86
N ASN A 606 -14.78 -5.02 -12.61
CA ASN A 606 -14.88 -5.29 -14.04
C ASN A 606 -15.32 -6.74 -14.26
N GLU A 607 -15.43 -7.19 -15.50
CA GLU A 607 -15.83 -8.56 -15.84
C GLU A 607 -14.88 -9.60 -15.25
N ARG A 608 -13.55 -9.37 -15.35
CA ARG A 608 -12.55 -10.31 -14.86
C ARG A 608 -12.71 -10.59 -13.36
N LEU A 609 -12.94 -9.52 -12.59
CA LEU A 609 -13.13 -9.61 -11.14
C LEU A 609 -14.51 -10.15 -10.76
N ALA A 610 -15.55 -9.77 -11.51
CA ALA A 610 -16.91 -10.28 -11.32
C ALA A 610 -16.97 -11.80 -11.50
N ASN A 611 -16.32 -12.32 -12.54
CA ASN A 611 -16.21 -13.75 -12.79
C ASN A 611 -15.46 -14.47 -11.64
N HIS A 612 -14.38 -13.86 -11.12
CA HIS A 612 -13.64 -14.41 -10.01
C HIS A 612 -14.47 -14.49 -8.71
N TYR A 613 -15.26 -13.45 -8.44
CA TYR A 613 -16.14 -13.39 -7.26
C TYR A 613 -17.47 -14.14 -7.44
N GLY A 614 -17.78 -14.60 -8.65
CA GLY A 614 -19.04 -15.25 -8.98
C GLY A 614 -20.23 -14.27 -9.03
N ILE A 615 -20.01 -13.02 -9.40
CA ILE A 615 -21.04 -11.96 -9.53
C ILE A 615 -21.47 -11.90 -10.99
N PRO A 616 -22.71 -12.26 -11.33
CA PRO A 616 -23.18 -12.31 -12.72
C PRO A 616 -23.54 -10.91 -13.26
N GLY A 617 -23.59 -10.79 -14.59
CA GLY A 617 -24.17 -9.63 -15.27
C GLY A 617 -23.23 -8.43 -15.44
N ILE A 618 -21.94 -8.60 -15.18
CA ILE A 618 -20.90 -7.58 -15.37
C ILE A 618 -20.05 -8.00 -16.58
N TYR A 619 -19.94 -7.11 -17.57
CA TYR A 619 -19.23 -7.36 -18.83
C TYR A 619 -18.25 -6.24 -19.14
N GLY A 620 -17.11 -6.61 -19.76
CA GLY A 620 -16.07 -5.72 -20.25
C GLY A 620 -15.05 -5.28 -19.18
N SER A 621 -14.00 -4.64 -19.66
CA SER A 621 -12.81 -4.26 -18.85
C SER A 621 -13.05 -3.08 -17.89
N ARG A 622 -14.11 -2.29 -18.12
CA ARG A 622 -14.36 -1.07 -17.37
C ARG A 622 -14.89 -1.34 -15.97
N PHE A 623 -14.22 -0.77 -14.97
CA PHE A 623 -14.67 -0.82 -13.57
C PHE A 623 -15.94 0.01 -13.34
N ARG A 624 -16.85 -0.55 -12.57
CA ARG A 624 -18.09 0.12 -12.16
C ARG A 624 -18.44 -0.22 -10.72
N LYS A 625 -19.10 0.70 -10.04
CA LYS A 625 -19.66 0.47 -8.71
C LYS A 625 -20.81 -0.52 -8.81
N VAL A 626 -20.80 -1.54 -7.96
CA VAL A 626 -21.82 -2.59 -7.92
C VAL A 626 -22.26 -2.79 -6.47
N GLU A 627 -23.57 -2.81 -6.25
CA GLU A 627 -24.15 -3.21 -4.97
C GLU A 627 -24.02 -4.72 -4.79
N LEU A 628 -23.68 -5.12 -3.57
CA LEU A 628 -23.41 -6.51 -3.20
C LEU A 628 -24.60 -7.09 -2.42
N ASP A 629 -25.32 -8.02 -3.02
CA ASP A 629 -26.40 -8.76 -2.35
C ASP A 629 -25.87 -9.79 -1.33
N ASN A 630 -24.56 -10.06 -1.38
CA ASN A 630 -23.92 -11.07 -0.54
C ASN A 630 -23.13 -10.41 0.60
N PRO A 631 -23.60 -10.50 1.87
CA PRO A 631 -22.92 -9.90 3.02
C PRO A 631 -21.50 -10.45 3.26
N GLN A 632 -21.18 -11.61 2.68
CA GLN A 632 -19.84 -12.18 2.76
C GLN A 632 -18.81 -11.36 1.98
N ARG A 633 -19.24 -10.58 0.96
CA ARG A 633 -18.37 -9.71 0.16
C ARG A 633 -18.39 -8.25 0.59
N ALA A 634 -18.97 -7.93 1.75
CA ALA A 634 -19.03 -6.55 2.24
C ALA A 634 -17.69 -6.08 2.81
N GLY A 635 -17.29 -4.88 2.41
CA GLY A 635 -16.13 -4.17 2.94
C GLY A 635 -14.77 -4.78 2.62
N LEU A 636 -13.74 -4.08 3.07
CA LEU A 636 -12.33 -4.31 2.75
C LEU A 636 -11.79 -5.71 3.05
N LEU A 637 -12.31 -6.37 4.12
CA LEU A 637 -11.88 -7.72 4.54
C LEU A 637 -12.17 -8.80 3.49
N SER A 638 -13.00 -8.49 2.50
CA SER A 638 -13.37 -9.42 1.42
C SER A 638 -12.64 -9.16 0.10
N HIS A 639 -11.80 -8.11 0.03
CA HIS A 639 -11.08 -7.76 -1.19
C HIS A 639 -9.99 -8.78 -1.51
N GLY A 640 -9.94 -9.23 -2.76
CA GLY A 640 -8.94 -10.17 -3.24
C GLY A 640 -7.51 -9.69 -3.03
N SER A 641 -7.27 -8.38 -3.10
CA SER A 641 -5.98 -7.75 -2.82
C SER A 641 -5.44 -8.09 -1.43
N LEU A 642 -6.22 -7.81 -0.37
CA LEU A 642 -5.84 -8.09 1.02
C LEU A 642 -5.66 -9.59 1.27
N LEU A 643 -6.61 -10.38 0.78
CA LEU A 643 -6.61 -11.83 0.98
C LEU A 643 -5.42 -12.50 0.31
N THR A 644 -4.98 -11.97 -0.83
CA THR A 644 -3.80 -12.46 -1.55
C THR A 644 -2.50 -12.09 -0.86
N VAL A 645 -2.28 -10.82 -0.52
CA VAL A 645 -1.02 -10.39 0.12
C VAL A 645 -0.85 -10.92 1.55
N THR A 646 -1.92 -11.42 2.16
CA THR A 646 -1.92 -12.05 3.48
C THR A 646 -1.98 -13.59 3.42
N SER A 647 -1.61 -14.16 2.29
CA SER A 647 -1.55 -15.61 2.05
C SER A 647 -0.15 -16.04 1.61
N TYR A 648 0.12 -17.34 1.65
CA TYR A 648 1.29 -17.91 0.99
C TYR A 648 0.97 -18.23 -0.48
N PRO A 649 1.98 -18.37 -1.35
CA PRO A 649 1.74 -18.71 -2.75
C PRO A 649 0.92 -19.98 -2.99
N ASN A 650 1.03 -20.95 -2.10
CA ASN A 650 0.39 -22.28 -2.24
C ASN A 650 -0.84 -22.49 -1.33
N ARG A 651 -1.10 -21.60 -0.36
CA ARG A 651 -2.18 -21.79 0.63
C ARG A 651 -2.52 -20.52 1.39
N THR A 652 -3.64 -20.52 2.07
CA THR A 652 -4.02 -19.50 3.06
C THR A 652 -3.11 -19.51 4.29
N SER A 653 -3.13 -18.42 5.03
CA SER A 653 -2.41 -18.29 6.29
C SER A 653 -3.23 -17.53 7.33
N PRO A 654 -3.93 -18.22 8.25
CA PRO A 654 -4.61 -17.57 9.37
C PRO A 654 -3.67 -16.66 10.18
N VAL A 655 -2.40 -17.06 10.30
CA VAL A 655 -1.37 -16.29 11.01
C VAL A 655 -1.12 -14.94 10.35
N LEU A 656 -0.85 -14.92 9.04
CA LEU A 656 -0.60 -13.67 8.31
C LEU A 656 -1.85 -12.79 8.27
N ARG A 657 -3.04 -13.37 8.05
CA ARG A 657 -4.33 -12.66 8.08
C ARG A 657 -4.61 -12.06 9.46
N GLY A 658 -4.41 -12.84 10.52
CA GLY A 658 -4.58 -12.38 11.89
C GLY A 658 -3.56 -11.31 12.29
N LYS A 659 -2.27 -11.49 11.91
CA LYS A 659 -1.22 -10.48 12.10
C LYS A 659 -1.60 -9.16 11.42
N PHE A 660 -2.02 -9.23 10.16
CA PHE A 660 -2.43 -8.05 9.37
C PHE A 660 -3.55 -7.27 10.06
N ILE A 661 -4.60 -7.95 10.53
CA ILE A 661 -5.73 -7.30 11.20
C ILE A 661 -5.30 -6.67 12.52
N LEU A 662 -4.52 -7.38 13.34
CA LEU A 662 -4.00 -6.85 14.61
C LEU A 662 -3.12 -5.62 14.39
N GLU A 663 -2.28 -5.63 13.37
CA GLU A 663 -1.32 -4.56 13.10
C GLU A 663 -1.94 -3.36 12.37
N ASN A 664 -2.72 -3.62 11.30
CA ASN A 664 -3.17 -2.56 10.39
C ASN A 664 -4.60 -2.08 10.65
N LEU A 665 -5.44 -2.86 11.38
CA LEU A 665 -6.81 -2.47 11.71
C LEU A 665 -7.04 -2.27 13.20
N LEU A 666 -6.20 -2.86 14.06
CA LEU A 666 -6.34 -2.78 15.52
C LEU A 666 -5.13 -2.14 16.24
N GLY A 667 -4.08 -1.73 15.50
CA GLY A 667 -2.93 -0.99 16.02
C GLY A 667 -2.10 -1.73 17.09
N SER A 668 -2.21 -3.06 17.16
CA SER A 668 -1.52 -3.86 18.16
C SER A 668 -0.74 -5.02 17.53
N PRO A 669 0.39 -4.74 16.87
CA PRO A 669 1.20 -5.77 16.24
C PRO A 669 1.58 -6.85 17.27
N PRO A 670 1.52 -8.14 16.86
CA PRO A 670 2.09 -9.23 17.67
C PRO A 670 3.62 -9.07 17.73
N PRO A 671 4.27 -9.64 18.74
CA PRO A 671 5.74 -9.67 18.78
C PRO A 671 6.30 -10.47 17.59
N GLU A 672 7.54 -10.16 17.20
CA GLU A 672 8.24 -10.91 16.16
C GLU A 672 8.37 -12.39 16.54
N PRO A 673 8.24 -13.31 15.55
CA PRO A 673 8.37 -14.73 15.81
C PRO A 673 9.79 -15.06 16.28
N PRO A 674 9.96 -16.03 17.19
CA PRO A 674 11.28 -16.49 17.58
C PRO A 674 12.04 -17.06 16.36
N PRO A 675 13.37 -17.04 16.34
CA PRO A 675 14.14 -17.66 15.27
C PRO A 675 13.90 -19.16 15.21
N ASN A 676 13.92 -19.74 14.02
CA ASN A 676 13.78 -21.18 13.76
C ASN A 676 12.39 -21.78 14.12
N VAL A 677 11.30 -21.07 13.81
CA VAL A 677 9.95 -21.62 13.90
C VAL A 677 9.82 -22.81 12.93
N PRO A 678 9.40 -24.00 13.40
CA PRO A 678 9.16 -25.14 12.52
C PRO A 678 8.08 -24.82 11.47
N ALA A 679 8.22 -25.39 10.28
CA ALA A 679 7.17 -25.32 9.27
C ALA A 679 5.89 -26.01 9.79
N LEU A 680 4.73 -25.51 9.32
CA LEU A 680 3.45 -26.12 9.62
C LEU A 680 3.37 -27.50 8.94
N GLU A 681 3.02 -28.53 9.70
CA GLU A 681 2.79 -29.88 9.17
C GLU A 681 1.40 -29.93 8.54
N GLU A 682 1.34 -30.20 7.24
CA GLU A 682 0.08 -30.26 6.47
C GLU A 682 -0.53 -31.67 6.44
N THR A 683 0.20 -32.67 6.93
CA THR A 683 -0.23 -34.06 6.94
C THR A 683 -0.21 -34.62 8.35
N GLY A 684 -1.31 -35.22 8.77
CA GLY A 684 -1.40 -35.89 10.07
C GLY A 684 -0.61 -37.20 10.11
N ASN A 685 -0.41 -37.71 11.32
CA ASN A 685 0.28 -38.99 11.56
C ASN A 685 -0.40 -40.21 10.88
N ASP A 686 -1.64 -40.05 10.46
CA ASP A 686 -2.44 -41.05 9.74
C ASP A 686 -2.35 -40.93 8.22
N GLY A 687 -1.54 -39.97 7.69
CA GLY A 687 -1.41 -39.71 6.28
C GLY A 687 -2.55 -38.89 5.67
N ARG A 688 -3.51 -38.41 6.47
CA ARG A 688 -4.60 -37.53 6.03
C ARG A 688 -4.12 -36.10 5.94
N ILE A 689 -4.57 -35.37 4.91
CA ILE A 689 -4.38 -33.92 4.83
C ILE A 689 -5.19 -33.27 5.97
N LEU A 690 -4.51 -32.52 6.81
CA LEU A 690 -5.12 -31.79 7.91
C LEU A 690 -5.85 -30.54 7.39
N THR A 691 -6.97 -30.20 8.01
CA THR A 691 -7.52 -28.85 7.85
C THR A 691 -6.53 -27.82 8.42
N MET A 692 -6.59 -26.57 7.96
CA MET A 692 -5.72 -25.53 8.47
C MET A 692 -5.84 -25.39 10.01
N ARG A 693 -7.05 -25.52 10.54
CA ARG A 693 -7.31 -25.45 11.99
C ARG A 693 -6.64 -26.62 12.74
N GLU A 694 -6.75 -27.84 12.24
CA GLU A 694 -6.11 -29.01 12.83
C GLU A 694 -4.58 -28.89 12.84
N ALA A 695 -4.00 -28.49 11.71
CA ALA A 695 -2.55 -28.26 11.59
C ALA A 695 -2.07 -27.18 12.59
N MET A 696 -2.83 -26.09 12.73
CA MET A 696 -2.52 -25.02 13.69
C MET A 696 -2.72 -25.46 15.15
N VAL A 697 -3.68 -26.31 15.47
CA VAL A 697 -3.84 -26.89 16.82
C VAL A 697 -2.62 -27.71 17.18
N GLN A 698 -2.15 -28.58 16.28
CA GLN A 698 -0.94 -29.37 16.47
C GLN A 698 0.30 -28.47 16.67
N HIS A 699 0.45 -27.43 15.86
CA HIS A 699 1.56 -26.47 16.01
C HIS A 699 1.56 -25.74 17.36
N ARG A 700 0.36 -25.43 17.91
CA ARG A 700 0.17 -24.76 19.22
C ARG A 700 0.32 -25.66 20.43
N GLU A 701 0.53 -26.95 20.29
CA GLU A 701 0.88 -27.82 21.42
C GLU A 701 2.14 -27.35 22.13
N ASN A 702 3.03 -26.65 21.40
CA ASN A 702 4.17 -25.96 22.00
C ASN A 702 3.67 -24.71 22.77
N PRO A 703 3.86 -24.65 24.12
CA PRO A 703 3.41 -23.52 24.94
C PRO A 703 3.98 -22.17 24.51
N ALA A 704 5.17 -22.17 23.92
CA ALA A 704 5.85 -20.99 23.43
C ALA A 704 5.11 -20.30 22.26
N CYS A 705 4.48 -21.10 21.38
CA CYS A 705 3.72 -20.60 20.25
C CYS A 705 2.33 -20.08 20.64
N ARG A 706 1.75 -20.72 21.68
CA ARG A 706 0.37 -20.50 22.13
C ARG A 706 0.06 -19.03 22.46
N VAL A 707 0.97 -18.31 23.12
CA VAL A 707 0.71 -16.96 23.63
C VAL A 707 0.41 -15.97 22.50
N CYS A 708 1.19 -16.02 21.42
CA CYS A 708 0.97 -15.13 20.25
C CYS A 708 -0.21 -15.63 19.42
N HIS A 709 -0.30 -16.94 19.19
CA HIS A 709 -1.33 -17.54 18.32
C HIS A 709 -2.74 -17.48 18.91
N ALA A 710 -2.87 -17.39 20.24
CA ALA A 710 -4.19 -17.35 20.90
C ALA A 710 -5.03 -16.11 20.54
N ALA A 711 -4.37 -14.97 20.24
CA ALA A 711 -5.05 -13.75 19.79
C ALA A 711 -5.15 -13.69 18.26
N MET A 712 -4.11 -14.11 17.57
CA MET A 712 -3.93 -13.94 16.13
C MET A 712 -4.74 -14.94 15.30
N ASP A 713 -4.67 -16.24 15.67
CA ASP A 713 -5.30 -17.30 14.87
C ASP A 713 -6.83 -17.21 14.81
N PRO A 714 -7.57 -16.94 15.92
CA PRO A 714 -9.02 -16.83 15.84
C PRO A 714 -9.47 -15.76 14.83
N ILE A 715 -8.78 -14.61 14.82
CA ILE A 715 -9.03 -13.54 13.86
C ILE A 715 -8.77 -14.02 12.43
N GLY A 716 -7.65 -14.69 12.20
CA GLY A 716 -7.29 -15.20 10.88
C GLY A 716 -8.21 -16.30 10.36
N PHE A 717 -8.69 -17.19 11.25
CA PHE A 717 -9.64 -18.25 10.89
C PHE A 717 -10.97 -17.71 10.38
N SER A 718 -11.42 -16.53 10.83
CA SER A 718 -12.64 -15.91 10.33
C SER A 718 -12.64 -15.67 8.81
N LEU A 719 -11.46 -15.61 8.20
CA LEU A 719 -11.27 -15.37 6.76
C LEU A 719 -10.96 -16.66 5.97
N GLU A 720 -11.00 -17.86 6.58
CA GLU A 720 -10.66 -19.12 5.89
C GLU A 720 -11.66 -19.53 4.81
N ASN A 721 -12.87 -19.00 4.83
CA ASN A 721 -13.80 -19.15 3.72
C ASN A 721 -13.31 -18.49 2.42
N TYR A 722 -12.32 -17.62 2.48
CA TYR A 722 -11.62 -17.15 1.29
C TYR A 722 -10.32 -17.94 1.10
N ASP A 723 -10.08 -18.42 -0.10
CA ASP A 723 -8.82 -19.05 -0.46
C ASP A 723 -7.66 -18.01 -0.54
N ALA A 724 -6.49 -18.43 -1.02
CA ALA A 724 -5.32 -17.55 -1.06
C ALA A 724 -5.40 -16.48 -2.17
N VAL A 725 -6.35 -16.57 -3.08
CA VAL A 725 -6.62 -15.55 -4.11
C VAL A 725 -8.01 -14.91 -3.92
N GLY A 726 -8.56 -14.99 -2.72
CA GLY A 726 -9.79 -14.32 -2.35
C GLY A 726 -11.08 -14.93 -2.90
N LYS A 727 -11.05 -16.13 -3.47
CA LYS A 727 -12.23 -16.83 -3.94
C LYS A 727 -12.97 -17.47 -2.77
N TRP A 728 -14.30 -17.36 -2.74
CA TRP A 728 -15.11 -17.95 -1.67
C TRP A 728 -15.17 -19.47 -1.77
N ARG A 729 -14.98 -20.18 -0.63
CA ARG A 729 -15.08 -21.62 -0.49
C ARG A 729 -15.79 -22.00 0.80
N GLN A 730 -16.49 -23.13 0.81
CA GLN A 730 -17.17 -23.66 2.01
C GLN A 730 -16.48 -24.90 2.57
N GLU A 731 -15.63 -25.54 1.76
CA GLU A 731 -14.93 -26.79 2.10
C GLU A 731 -13.44 -26.68 1.75
N PHE A 732 -12.63 -27.37 2.52
CA PHE A 732 -11.22 -27.62 2.23
C PHE A 732 -10.90 -29.09 2.50
N ALA A 733 -10.23 -29.78 1.58
CA ALA A 733 -9.91 -31.22 1.67
C ALA A 733 -11.14 -32.11 1.96
N ASN A 734 -12.30 -31.81 1.34
CA ASN A 734 -13.61 -32.46 1.55
C ASN A 734 -14.15 -32.36 2.99
N GLN A 735 -13.76 -31.33 3.72
CA GLN A 735 -14.29 -31.04 5.05
C GLN A 735 -14.83 -29.61 5.10
N PRO A 736 -15.96 -29.36 5.80
CA PRO A 736 -16.48 -28.02 6.01
C PRO A 736 -15.45 -27.14 6.71
N ILE A 737 -15.35 -25.87 6.26
CA ILE A 737 -14.47 -24.90 6.89
C ILE A 737 -15.14 -24.36 8.16
N ASP A 738 -14.45 -24.49 9.30
CA ASP A 738 -14.81 -23.84 10.56
C ASP A 738 -14.12 -22.46 10.62
N ALA A 739 -14.87 -21.41 10.34
CA ALA A 739 -14.41 -20.02 10.38
C ALA A 739 -14.73 -19.31 11.70
N SER A 740 -15.18 -20.05 12.72
CA SER A 740 -15.45 -19.48 14.04
C SER A 740 -14.17 -19.06 14.78
N GLY A 741 -14.29 -18.05 15.63
CA GLY A 741 -13.20 -17.57 16.47
C GLY A 741 -13.70 -17.07 17.82
N THR A 742 -12.80 -17.07 18.81
CA THR A 742 -13.05 -16.48 20.12
C THR A 742 -11.91 -15.56 20.47
N MET A 743 -12.22 -14.31 20.75
CA MET A 743 -11.24 -13.32 21.19
C MET A 743 -10.74 -13.65 22.61
N PRO A 744 -9.55 -13.15 22.99
CA PRO A 744 -9.04 -13.33 24.35
C PRO A 744 -9.96 -12.81 25.45
N ASP A 745 -10.85 -11.86 25.16
CA ASP A 745 -11.86 -11.32 26.08
C ASP A 745 -13.14 -12.15 26.14
N GLY A 746 -13.21 -13.27 25.43
CA GLY A 746 -14.32 -14.20 25.40
C GLY A 746 -15.42 -13.87 24.38
N ARG A 747 -15.32 -12.79 23.60
CA ARG A 747 -16.27 -12.54 22.49
C ARG A 747 -16.11 -13.57 21.40
N VAL A 748 -17.24 -14.14 20.97
CA VAL A 748 -17.29 -15.17 19.93
C VAL A 748 -17.81 -14.56 18.64
N PHE A 749 -17.25 -14.96 17.51
CA PHE A 749 -17.67 -14.55 16.17
C PHE A 749 -17.57 -15.72 15.19
N ASP A 750 -18.28 -15.61 14.07
CA ASP A 750 -18.27 -16.61 13.02
C ASP A 750 -18.11 -15.95 11.64
N GLY A 751 -17.10 -16.38 10.93
CA GLY A 751 -16.78 -15.91 9.59
C GLY A 751 -16.41 -14.43 9.50
N PRO A 752 -16.25 -13.92 8.26
CA PRO A 752 -15.85 -12.51 8.03
C PRO A 752 -16.90 -11.51 8.50
N ALA A 753 -18.19 -11.87 8.45
CA ALA A 753 -19.26 -11.00 8.93
C ALA A 753 -19.18 -10.80 10.45
N GLY A 754 -19.03 -11.89 11.21
CA GLY A 754 -18.89 -11.82 12.66
C GLY A 754 -17.63 -11.04 13.10
N LEU A 755 -16.49 -11.21 12.38
CA LEU A 755 -15.29 -10.40 12.65
C LEU A 755 -15.55 -8.92 12.39
N ARG A 756 -16.21 -8.58 11.29
CA ARG A 756 -16.57 -7.21 10.95
C ARG A 756 -17.44 -6.56 12.01
N ASP A 757 -18.47 -7.27 12.47
CA ASP A 757 -19.36 -6.78 13.53
C ASP A 757 -18.57 -6.52 14.82
N LEU A 758 -17.64 -7.41 15.17
CA LEU A 758 -16.76 -7.26 16.33
C LEU A 758 -15.86 -6.02 16.25
N LEU A 759 -15.34 -5.69 15.04
CA LEU A 759 -14.54 -4.48 14.83
C LEU A 759 -15.40 -3.21 14.91
N LEU A 760 -16.66 -3.27 14.47
CA LEU A 760 -17.60 -2.17 14.50
C LEU A 760 -18.19 -1.91 15.89
N ASP A 761 -18.18 -2.89 16.79
CA ASP A 761 -18.61 -2.72 18.20
C ASP A 761 -17.72 -1.75 18.97
N GLN A 762 -16.46 -1.57 18.54
CA GLN A 762 -15.49 -0.64 19.14
C GLN A 762 -14.89 0.27 18.04
N PRO A 763 -15.67 1.17 17.46
CA PRO A 763 -15.27 1.97 16.30
C PRO A 763 -14.05 2.87 16.60
N ASP A 764 -13.90 3.36 17.83
CA ASP A 764 -12.77 4.20 18.25
C ASP A 764 -11.43 3.47 18.12
N ASP A 765 -11.38 2.16 18.35
CA ASP A 765 -10.15 1.38 18.27
C ASP A 765 -9.72 1.21 16.79
N PHE A 766 -10.67 0.96 15.88
CA PHE A 766 -10.40 0.88 14.45
C PHE A 766 -10.03 2.26 13.85
N VAL A 767 -10.84 3.30 14.10
CA VAL A 767 -10.57 4.66 13.61
C VAL A 767 -9.28 5.21 14.23
N GLY A 768 -9.00 4.86 15.50
CA GLY A 768 -7.73 5.16 16.15
C GLY A 768 -6.53 4.62 15.39
N THR A 769 -6.60 3.38 14.96
CA THR A 769 -5.53 2.76 14.14
C THR A 769 -5.38 3.45 12.78
N VAL A 770 -6.49 3.75 12.09
CA VAL A 770 -6.43 4.51 10.83
C VAL A 770 -5.80 5.88 11.06
N THR A 771 -6.15 6.55 12.16
CA THR A 771 -5.59 7.86 12.54
C THR A 771 -4.08 7.76 12.83
N GLU A 772 -3.65 6.71 13.56
CA GLU A 772 -2.22 6.44 13.80
C GLU A 772 -1.45 6.29 12.49
N LYS A 773 -1.94 5.45 11.56
CA LYS A 773 -1.32 5.23 10.24
C LYS A 773 -1.28 6.52 9.40
N LEU A 774 -2.37 7.30 9.41
CA LEU A 774 -2.42 8.60 8.74
C LEU A 774 -1.41 9.59 9.31
N LEU A 775 -1.30 9.67 10.63
CA LEU A 775 -0.37 10.58 11.29
C LEU A 775 1.09 10.15 11.06
N MET A 776 1.41 8.85 11.09
CA MET A 776 2.74 8.33 10.71
C MET A 776 3.12 8.77 9.30
N TYR A 777 2.22 8.54 8.34
CA TYR A 777 2.44 8.91 6.94
C TYR A 777 2.60 10.42 6.76
N ALA A 778 1.74 11.23 7.40
CA ALA A 778 1.78 12.69 7.33
C ALA A 778 3.07 13.31 7.92
N LEU A 779 3.60 12.71 9.00
CA LEU A 779 4.82 13.16 9.67
C LEU A 779 6.09 12.61 9.02
N GLY A 780 6.00 11.48 8.30
CA GLY A 780 7.14 10.73 7.78
C GLY A 780 8.07 10.23 8.90
N ARG A 781 7.49 9.76 9.99
CA ARG A 781 8.18 9.11 11.13
C ARG A 781 7.25 8.16 11.89
N GLY A 782 7.82 7.25 12.63
CA GLY A 782 7.08 6.45 13.61
C GLY A 782 6.41 7.33 14.67
N LEU A 783 5.28 6.85 15.22
CA LEU A 783 4.64 7.50 16.35
C LEU A 783 5.25 7.02 17.68
N GLU A 784 5.41 7.96 18.57
CA GLU A 784 5.87 7.76 19.93
C GLU A 784 4.72 7.92 20.92
N TYR A 785 4.96 7.55 22.19
CA TYR A 785 3.96 7.65 23.25
C TYR A 785 3.34 9.05 23.38
N TYR A 786 4.09 10.10 23.12
CA TYR A 786 3.62 11.50 23.22
C TYR A 786 2.69 11.93 22.09
N ASP A 787 2.58 11.15 20.99
CA ASP A 787 1.64 11.40 19.90
C ASP A 787 0.24 10.82 20.18
N MET A 788 0.14 9.83 21.07
CA MET A 788 -1.11 9.10 21.33
C MET A 788 -2.26 9.97 21.86
N PRO A 789 -2.02 10.97 22.73
CA PRO A 789 -3.06 11.92 23.13
C PRO A 789 -3.67 12.69 21.96
N ALA A 790 -2.86 13.07 20.96
CA ALA A 790 -3.36 13.73 19.75
C ALA A 790 -4.23 12.77 18.91
N VAL A 791 -3.81 11.51 18.75
CA VAL A 791 -4.62 10.48 18.09
C VAL A 791 -5.99 10.34 18.77
N ARG A 792 -6.04 10.18 20.09
CA ARG A 792 -7.30 10.07 20.84
C ARG A 792 -8.18 11.33 20.74
N ALA A 793 -7.56 12.51 20.70
CA ALA A 793 -8.29 13.76 20.51
C ALA A 793 -8.95 13.83 19.12
N ILE A 794 -8.22 13.44 18.07
CA ILE A 794 -8.75 13.38 16.69
C ILE A 794 -9.93 12.42 16.61
N VAL A 795 -9.80 11.22 17.17
CA VAL A 795 -10.87 10.20 17.16
C VAL A 795 -12.14 10.72 17.87
N ARG A 796 -11.97 11.34 19.06
CA ARG A 796 -13.12 11.93 19.81
C ARG A 796 -13.84 13.02 19.02
N GLU A 797 -13.12 13.87 18.29
CA GLU A 797 -13.76 14.90 17.44
C GLU A 797 -14.39 14.29 16.21
N ALA A 798 -13.73 13.32 15.56
CA ALA A 798 -14.27 12.62 14.40
C ALA A 798 -15.56 11.84 14.75
N ALA A 799 -15.64 11.26 15.95
CA ALA A 799 -16.84 10.55 16.42
C ALA A 799 -18.11 11.43 16.41
N LYS A 800 -17.96 12.74 16.66
CA LYS A 800 -19.07 13.70 16.61
C LYS A 800 -19.58 13.94 15.18
N GLN A 801 -18.80 13.56 14.17
CA GLN A 801 -19.07 13.72 12.75
C GLN A 801 -19.17 12.37 12.03
N ASP A 802 -19.55 11.32 12.74
CA ASP A 802 -19.69 9.95 12.20
C ASP A 802 -18.38 9.41 11.57
N TYR A 803 -17.21 9.77 12.12
CA TYR A 803 -15.89 9.35 11.66
C TYR A 803 -15.64 9.58 10.16
N ARG A 804 -16.07 10.74 9.63
CA ARG A 804 -15.84 11.10 8.21
C ARG A 804 -14.35 11.23 7.90
N TRP A 805 -13.97 10.87 6.68
CA TRP A 805 -12.59 11.03 6.22
C TRP A 805 -12.07 12.46 6.40
N SER A 806 -12.89 13.47 6.03
CA SER A 806 -12.48 14.86 6.20
C SER A 806 -12.22 15.24 7.66
N SER A 807 -13.01 14.72 8.61
CA SER A 807 -12.83 15.04 10.04
C SER A 807 -11.53 14.48 10.60
N VAL A 808 -11.10 13.30 10.15
CA VAL A 808 -9.83 12.69 10.56
C VAL A 808 -8.65 13.37 9.87
N ILE A 809 -8.72 13.61 8.55
CA ILE A 809 -7.64 14.29 7.80
C ILE A 809 -7.43 15.70 8.33
N LEU A 810 -8.49 16.48 8.57
CA LEU A 810 -8.40 17.82 9.16
C LEU A 810 -7.84 17.74 10.58
N GLY A 811 -8.32 16.78 11.39
CA GLY A 811 -7.79 16.55 12.72
C GLY A 811 -6.28 16.28 12.74
N VAL A 812 -5.77 15.50 11.79
CA VAL A 812 -4.32 15.27 11.61
C VAL A 812 -3.62 16.58 11.28
N VAL A 813 -4.11 17.36 10.31
CA VAL A 813 -3.49 18.62 9.88
C VAL A 813 -3.52 19.69 10.96
N GLU A 814 -4.55 19.71 11.80
CA GLU A 814 -4.69 20.67 12.91
C GLU A 814 -3.97 20.26 14.18
N SER A 815 -3.49 19.01 14.28
CA SER A 815 -2.85 18.48 15.47
C SER A 815 -1.49 19.12 15.78
N ASP A 816 -1.12 19.15 17.05
CA ASP A 816 0.19 19.65 17.49
C ASP A 816 1.36 18.90 16.81
N PRO A 817 1.39 17.57 16.70
CA PRO A 817 2.46 16.87 15.98
C PRO A 817 2.64 17.33 14.52
N PHE A 818 1.54 17.74 13.86
CA PHE A 818 1.60 18.22 12.47
C PHE A 818 2.00 19.69 12.36
N ARG A 819 1.58 20.55 13.27
CA ARG A 819 1.78 22.02 13.21
C ARG A 819 2.96 22.53 14.03
N MET A 820 3.47 21.71 14.92
CA MET A 820 4.55 22.08 15.84
C MET A 820 5.74 21.12 15.72
N ARG A 821 6.84 21.49 16.33
CA ARG A 821 8.06 20.70 16.41
C ARG A 821 8.80 21.00 17.70
N ARG A 822 9.52 20.03 18.22
CA ARG A 822 10.40 20.21 19.37
C ARG A 822 11.82 20.50 18.87
N ALA A 823 12.47 21.53 19.45
CA ALA A 823 13.86 21.86 19.13
C ALA A 823 14.80 20.74 19.58
N GLN A 824 15.95 20.64 18.93
CA GLN A 824 16.96 19.65 19.29
C GLN A 824 17.46 19.89 20.72
N LEU A 825 17.65 18.80 21.49
CA LEU A 825 18.19 18.83 22.84
C LEU A 825 19.65 19.28 22.89
#